data_7151f2b13e750a98ae6245cff11ad411
#
_entry.id   7151f2b13e750a98ae6245cff11ad411
#
_cell.length_a   1.000
_cell.length_b   1.000
_cell.length_c   1.000
_cell.angle_alpha   90.00
_cell.angle_beta   90.00
_cell.angle_gamma   90.00
#
_symmetry.space_group_name_H-M   'P 1'
#
loop_
_entity.id
_entity.type
_entity.pdbx_description
1 polymer ?
#
loop_
_entity_poly.entity_id
_entity_poly.type
_entity_poly.pdbx_seq_one_letter_code
_entity_poly.pdbx_strand_id
1 'polypeptide(L)'
;MMSKLNEKFSAAWQGFNQGNWQKDVDVRDFIQHNYTPYEGDESFLAGATKATDTLWEKVMQGIKIENRTHAPVDFDTAIAATITSHDAGYIEKELEQIVGLQTDAPLKRALIPFGGIKMVEGSCKAYDRELDPALKKIFTEYRKTHNQGVFDVYTPDIMKCRKSGILTGLPDAYGRGRIIGDYRRVALYGIDFLRDDKLAQFNSLQSKLEQGEELEMTIQLREEIAEQHRALGQMKEMAAKYGYDISGPATNAKEAVQWTYFAYLAAVKSQNGAAMSFGRVSTFLDIYIERDLKAGLLTEQQAQELIDHLVMKLRMVRFLRTPEYDELFSGDPIWATESLAGMGVDGRTLVSKNTYRFLNTLYTMGPSPEPNMTILWSEKLPLNFKKFAAKVSIDTSSIQYENDDLMRPDFDNDDYAIACCVSPMIVGKQMQFFGARANLAKTLLYTINGGIDEKSKLQVGPKMPAITDDVLNFDVVMDRMDHFMDWLATQYVTALNVIHYMHDKYSYEAALMALHDRDVYRTMACGIAGLSVAADSLSAIKYAKVSPVRDEDGVAIDFNITGEYPQFGNNDNRVDDIACDLVERFMKKIQQLRTYRNAVPTQSILTITSNVVYGKKTGNTPDGRRAGAPFGPGANPMHGRDQKGAVASLTSVAKLPFAYAKDGISYTFSIVPNALGKDDEVRKTNLAGLMDGYFHHEANIEGGQHLNVNVMNREMLLDAMENPEKYPQLTIRVSGYAVRFNSLTKEQQQDVITRTFTETM
;
A
#
# COMPACT_ATOMS: atom_id res chain seq x y z
N MET A 1 3.80 24.70 31.79
CA MET A 1 3.20 24.60 30.45
C MET A 1 1.81 23.96 30.48
N MET A 2 1.58 22.93 31.26
CA MET A 2 0.35 22.10 31.31
C MET A 2 -0.93 22.81 31.75
N SER A 3 -0.92 23.68 32.79
CA SER A 3 -2.12 24.40 33.22
C SER A 3 -2.69 25.33 32.15
N LYS A 4 -1.81 25.88 31.30
CA LYS A 4 -2.20 26.80 30.20
C LYS A 4 -2.82 26.08 29.00
N LEU A 5 -2.48 24.80 28.73
CA LEU A 5 -3.08 24.00 27.65
C LEU A 5 -4.52 23.61 27.97
N ASN A 6 -4.76 23.13 29.20
CA ASN A 6 -6.12 22.80 29.65
C ASN A 6 -7.04 24.02 29.68
N GLU A 7 -6.55 25.18 30.09
CA GLU A 7 -7.32 26.43 30.01
C GLU A 7 -7.58 26.87 28.56
N LYS A 8 -6.58 26.74 27.66
CA LYS A 8 -6.67 27.15 26.26
C LYS A 8 -7.62 26.26 25.44
N PHE A 9 -7.66 24.95 25.71
CA PHE A 9 -8.41 23.95 24.93
C PHE A 9 -9.62 23.37 25.66
N SER A 10 -9.95 23.87 26.86
CA SER A 10 -11.03 23.34 27.71
C SER A 10 -12.38 23.23 26.99
N ALA A 11 -12.70 24.18 26.12
CA ALA A 11 -13.97 24.17 25.37
C ALA A 11 -13.98 23.07 24.26
N ALA A 12 -12.87 22.87 23.56
CA ALA A 12 -12.76 21.87 22.49
C ALA A 12 -12.72 20.43 23.05
N TRP A 13 -12.12 20.27 24.22
CA TRP A 13 -11.96 18.96 24.89
C TRP A 13 -13.08 18.63 25.88
N GLN A 14 -14.12 19.47 25.93
CA GLN A 14 -15.26 19.23 26.81
C GLN A 14 -15.95 17.90 26.47
N GLY A 15 -16.21 17.11 27.50
CA GLY A 15 -16.88 15.81 27.39
C GLY A 15 -15.93 14.65 27.14
N PHE A 16 -14.62 14.89 26.99
CA PHE A 16 -13.62 13.83 26.87
C PHE A 16 -13.00 13.48 28.23
N ASN A 17 -12.68 12.19 28.41
CA ASN A 17 -11.97 11.70 29.57
C ASN A 17 -10.51 12.16 29.54
N GLN A 18 -9.98 12.49 30.72
CA GLN A 18 -8.60 12.93 30.88
C GLN A 18 -7.61 11.77 30.67
N GLY A 19 -6.39 12.11 30.22
CA GLY A 19 -5.30 11.17 29.98
C GLY A 19 -3.97 11.87 29.76
N ASN A 20 -2.94 11.09 29.44
CA ASN A 20 -1.62 11.63 29.09
C ASN A 20 -1.66 12.45 27.81
N TRP A 21 -2.59 12.16 26.92
CA TRP A 21 -2.81 12.91 25.68
C TRP A 21 -3.01 14.42 25.86
N GLN A 22 -3.43 14.86 27.07
CA GLN A 22 -3.53 16.28 27.41
C GLN A 22 -2.18 16.91 27.78
N LYS A 23 -1.14 16.10 27.97
CA LYS A 23 0.19 16.52 28.40
C LYS A 23 1.21 16.43 27.28
N ASP A 24 1.13 15.35 26.51
CA ASP A 24 2.01 15.00 25.42
C ASP A 24 1.18 14.70 24.16
N VAL A 25 1.81 14.74 23.00
CA VAL A 25 1.14 14.36 21.73
C VAL A 25 0.96 12.84 21.71
N ASP A 26 -0.19 12.37 22.17
CA ASP A 26 -0.51 10.94 22.24
C ASP A 26 -1.98 10.68 21.86
N VAL A 27 -2.22 10.46 20.56
CA VAL A 27 -3.54 10.17 20.02
C VAL A 27 -4.03 8.79 20.48
N ARG A 28 -3.12 7.82 20.64
CA ARG A 28 -3.47 6.50 21.13
C ARG A 28 -4.05 6.56 22.54
N ASP A 29 -3.41 7.30 23.45
CA ASP A 29 -3.92 7.49 24.82
C ASP A 29 -5.30 8.17 24.80
N PHE A 30 -5.54 9.15 23.91
CA PHE A 30 -6.86 9.74 23.73
C PHE A 30 -7.90 8.71 23.32
N ILE A 31 -7.60 7.86 22.34
CA ILE A 31 -8.52 6.82 21.89
C ILE A 31 -8.83 5.84 23.02
N GLN A 32 -7.81 5.33 23.70
CA GLN A 32 -7.97 4.35 24.78
C GLN A 32 -8.88 4.82 25.92
N HIS A 33 -8.86 6.12 26.21
CA HIS A 33 -9.69 6.72 27.28
C HIS A 33 -11.11 7.08 26.81
N ASN A 34 -11.35 7.23 25.51
CA ASN A 34 -12.58 7.89 25.06
C ASN A 34 -13.42 7.08 24.08
N TYR A 35 -12.88 6.05 23.39
CA TYR A 35 -13.69 5.29 22.45
C TYR A 35 -14.66 4.34 23.14
N THR A 36 -15.73 4.01 22.45
CA THR A 36 -16.73 3.02 22.90
C THR A 36 -16.74 1.85 21.92
N PRO A 37 -16.36 0.63 22.35
CA PRO A 37 -16.53 -0.57 21.53
C PRO A 37 -18.00 -0.75 21.10
N TYR A 38 -18.21 -1.24 19.89
CA TYR A 38 -19.52 -1.53 19.37
C TYR A 38 -19.65 -3.02 19.00
N GLU A 39 -20.60 -3.70 19.63
CA GLU A 39 -20.88 -5.13 19.44
C GLU A 39 -22.24 -5.39 18.78
N GLY A 40 -22.98 -4.31 18.46
CA GLY A 40 -24.25 -4.40 17.74
C GLY A 40 -24.09 -4.74 16.26
N ASP A 41 -25.17 -4.57 15.53
CA ASP A 41 -25.23 -4.86 14.08
C ASP A 41 -25.34 -3.56 13.24
N GLU A 42 -25.54 -3.72 11.94
CA GLU A 42 -25.64 -2.64 10.97
C GLU A 42 -26.98 -1.89 10.96
N SER A 43 -27.94 -2.23 11.82
CA SER A 43 -29.32 -1.69 11.76
C SER A 43 -29.42 -0.18 12.00
N PHE A 44 -28.41 0.46 12.59
CA PHE A 44 -28.38 1.91 12.82
C PHE A 44 -27.92 2.69 11.58
N LEU A 45 -27.33 2.04 10.57
CA LEU A 45 -26.76 2.69 9.39
C LEU A 45 -27.82 3.45 8.59
N ALA A 46 -27.49 4.66 8.17
CA ALA A 46 -28.30 5.46 7.30
C ALA A 46 -27.91 5.30 5.82
N GLY A 47 -28.86 5.54 4.92
CA GLY A 47 -28.59 5.63 3.49
C GLY A 47 -27.91 6.94 3.09
N ALA A 48 -27.51 7.04 1.82
CA ALA A 48 -26.95 8.26 1.24
C ALA A 48 -27.93 9.42 1.34
N THR A 49 -27.41 10.64 1.53
CA THR A 49 -28.20 11.86 1.39
C THR A 49 -28.29 12.25 -0.10
N LYS A 50 -29.27 13.09 -0.44
CA LYS A 50 -29.36 13.66 -1.78
C LYS A 50 -28.08 14.45 -2.17
N ALA A 51 -27.41 15.07 -1.21
CA ALA A 51 -26.14 15.75 -1.45
C ALA A 51 -25.04 14.75 -1.81
N THR A 52 -24.89 13.65 -1.07
CA THR A 52 -23.98 12.55 -1.40
C THR A 52 -24.22 12.02 -2.81
N ASP A 53 -25.46 11.71 -3.16
CA ASP A 53 -25.80 11.18 -4.48
C ASP A 53 -25.43 12.17 -5.59
N THR A 54 -25.79 13.45 -5.43
CA THR A 54 -25.49 14.49 -6.43
C THR A 54 -24.00 14.71 -6.63
N LEU A 55 -23.24 14.79 -5.54
CA LEU A 55 -21.77 14.95 -5.59
C LEU A 55 -21.10 13.74 -6.22
N TRP A 56 -21.52 12.54 -5.80
CA TRP A 56 -20.93 11.31 -6.33
C TRP A 56 -21.24 11.11 -7.82
N GLU A 57 -22.43 11.45 -8.27
CA GLU A 57 -22.77 11.42 -9.70
C GLU A 57 -21.85 12.33 -10.53
N LYS A 58 -21.54 13.55 -10.05
CA LYS A 58 -20.61 14.47 -10.71
C LYS A 58 -19.18 13.88 -10.77
N VAL A 59 -18.70 13.31 -9.68
CA VAL A 59 -17.38 12.65 -9.65
C VAL A 59 -17.34 11.46 -10.60
N MET A 60 -18.41 10.65 -10.62
CA MET A 60 -18.52 9.49 -11.51
C MET A 60 -18.51 9.85 -13.00
N GLN A 61 -18.99 11.03 -13.39
CA GLN A 61 -18.90 11.50 -14.78
C GLN A 61 -17.42 11.63 -15.21
N GLY A 62 -16.59 12.23 -14.36
CA GLY A 62 -15.15 12.33 -14.61
C GLY A 62 -14.46 10.98 -14.63
N ILE A 63 -14.77 10.11 -13.68
CA ILE A 63 -14.19 8.74 -13.61
C ILE A 63 -14.56 7.93 -14.86
N LYS A 64 -15.78 8.05 -15.38
CA LYS A 64 -16.19 7.40 -16.63
C LYS A 64 -15.40 7.92 -17.84
N ILE A 65 -15.04 9.21 -17.85
CA ILE A 65 -14.16 9.76 -18.90
C ILE A 65 -12.77 9.12 -18.80
N GLU A 66 -12.16 9.08 -17.61
CA GLU A 66 -10.86 8.44 -17.38
C GLU A 66 -10.85 6.96 -17.81
N ASN A 67 -11.87 6.20 -17.41
CA ASN A 67 -11.99 4.79 -17.78
C ASN A 67 -12.11 4.59 -19.30
N ARG A 68 -12.79 5.50 -20.00
CA ARG A 68 -12.98 5.42 -21.46
C ARG A 68 -11.75 5.86 -22.26
N THR A 69 -11.06 6.90 -21.79
CA THR A 69 -9.94 7.51 -22.50
C THR A 69 -8.60 6.92 -22.09
N HIS A 70 -8.53 6.23 -20.95
CA HIS A 70 -7.29 5.81 -20.30
C HIS A 70 -6.30 6.97 -20.11
N ALA A 71 -6.83 8.16 -19.83
CA ALA A 71 -6.06 9.39 -19.67
C ALA A 71 -6.65 10.26 -18.56
N PRO A 72 -5.83 11.15 -17.93
CA PRO A 72 -6.34 12.15 -16.99
C PRO A 72 -7.45 13.00 -17.62
N VAL A 73 -8.46 13.35 -16.81
CA VAL A 73 -9.48 14.32 -17.25
C VAL A 73 -8.84 15.67 -17.57
N ASP A 74 -7.94 16.12 -16.68
CA ASP A 74 -7.14 17.33 -16.85
C ASP A 74 -5.90 17.30 -15.94
N PHE A 75 -4.90 18.13 -16.23
CA PHE A 75 -3.72 18.32 -15.39
C PHE A 75 -3.02 19.66 -15.66
N ASP A 76 -2.24 20.13 -14.69
CA ASP A 76 -1.44 21.33 -14.82
C ASP A 76 -0.21 21.12 -15.71
N THR A 77 0.21 22.17 -16.40
CA THR A 77 1.45 22.18 -17.20
C THR A 77 2.41 23.30 -16.78
N ALA A 78 1.94 24.28 -15.99
CA ALA A 78 2.69 25.47 -15.62
C ALA A 78 2.75 25.72 -14.09
N ILE A 79 1.94 25.02 -13.30
CA ILE A 79 1.88 25.21 -11.84
C ILE A 79 2.54 24.01 -11.16
N ALA A 80 3.72 24.21 -10.58
CA ALA A 80 4.31 23.22 -9.66
C ALA A 80 3.52 23.18 -8.35
N ALA A 81 2.96 22.02 -8.05
CA ALA A 81 2.10 21.85 -6.89
C ALA A 81 2.90 21.97 -5.57
N THR A 82 2.34 22.72 -4.65
CA THR A 82 2.73 22.82 -3.25
C THR A 82 1.46 22.78 -2.39
N ILE A 83 1.60 22.79 -1.07
CA ILE A 83 0.44 22.84 -0.16
C ILE A 83 -0.48 24.04 -0.48
N THR A 84 0.08 25.16 -0.89
CA THR A 84 -0.63 26.43 -1.09
C THR A 84 -0.73 26.91 -2.54
N SER A 85 -0.28 26.12 -3.53
CA SER A 85 -0.16 26.58 -4.93
C SER A 85 -1.48 26.84 -5.64
N HIS A 86 -2.54 26.11 -5.28
CA HIS A 86 -3.86 26.22 -5.92
C HIS A 86 -4.84 26.99 -5.04
N ASP A 87 -5.80 27.62 -5.69
CA ASP A 87 -6.97 28.15 -5.02
C ASP A 87 -7.90 27.04 -4.53
N ALA A 88 -8.89 27.40 -3.71
CA ALA A 88 -9.82 26.43 -3.17
C ALA A 88 -10.70 25.82 -4.27
N GLY A 89 -10.58 24.51 -4.48
CA GLY A 89 -11.37 23.73 -5.43
C GLY A 89 -12.53 23.00 -4.74
N TYR A 90 -13.63 22.83 -5.46
CA TYR A 90 -14.84 22.17 -4.99
C TYR A 90 -15.41 21.25 -6.07
N ILE A 91 -16.15 20.22 -5.66
CA ILE A 91 -17.05 19.48 -6.56
C ILE A 91 -18.32 20.32 -6.78
N GLU A 92 -18.97 20.71 -5.68
CA GLU A 92 -20.10 21.63 -5.62
C GLU A 92 -20.13 22.27 -4.23
N LYS A 93 -19.67 23.51 -4.11
CA LYS A 93 -19.39 24.19 -2.84
C LYS A 93 -20.54 24.14 -1.83
N GLU A 94 -21.76 24.33 -2.32
CA GLU A 94 -22.95 24.45 -1.47
C GLU A 94 -23.44 23.10 -0.91
N LEU A 95 -22.99 21.98 -1.49
CA LEU A 95 -23.40 20.63 -1.10
C LEU A 95 -22.34 19.90 -0.24
N GLU A 96 -21.11 20.37 -0.28
CA GLU A 96 -20.00 19.67 0.38
C GLU A 96 -19.97 19.91 1.89
N GLN A 97 -20.04 18.84 2.69
CA GLN A 97 -19.80 18.91 4.13
C GLN A 97 -18.29 18.91 4.44
N ILE A 98 -17.52 18.13 3.69
CA ILE A 98 -16.06 18.08 3.76
C ILE A 98 -15.50 18.66 2.47
N VAL A 99 -14.70 19.71 2.57
CA VAL A 99 -14.16 20.46 1.43
C VAL A 99 -12.67 20.19 1.26
N GLY A 100 -12.17 20.48 0.06
CA GLY A 100 -10.77 20.39 -0.28
C GLY A 100 -10.52 19.46 -1.46
N LEU A 101 -9.77 19.95 -2.44
CA LEU A 101 -9.31 19.20 -3.61
C LEU A 101 -7.80 19.30 -3.74
N GLN A 102 -7.20 18.34 -4.41
CA GLN A 102 -5.77 18.32 -4.69
C GLN A 102 -5.32 19.51 -5.55
N THR A 103 -6.20 19.95 -6.44
CA THR A 103 -6.05 21.14 -7.28
C THR A 103 -7.30 22.05 -7.15
N ASP A 104 -7.50 22.93 -8.08
CA ASP A 104 -8.66 23.81 -8.18
C ASP A 104 -9.92 23.15 -8.81
N ALA A 105 -9.77 21.91 -9.33
CA ALA A 105 -10.88 21.20 -9.97
C ALA A 105 -10.88 19.69 -9.63
N PRO A 106 -12.08 19.04 -9.64
CA PRO A 106 -12.21 17.61 -9.39
C PRO A 106 -11.42 16.77 -10.42
N LEU A 107 -10.70 15.75 -9.95
CA LEU A 107 -9.91 14.80 -10.75
C LEU A 107 -8.79 15.43 -11.62
N LYS A 108 -8.59 16.73 -11.57
CA LYS A 108 -7.46 17.40 -12.22
C LYS A 108 -6.17 17.05 -11.48
N ARG A 109 -5.15 16.52 -12.19
CA ARG A 109 -3.86 16.14 -11.61
C ARG A 109 -3.01 17.34 -11.32
N ALA A 110 -2.35 17.32 -10.19
CA ALA A 110 -1.32 18.28 -9.83
C ALA A 110 0.02 17.91 -10.52
N LEU A 111 0.78 18.92 -10.89
CA LEU A 111 2.11 18.79 -11.45
C LEU A 111 3.14 18.83 -10.32
N ILE A 112 3.85 17.73 -10.04
CA ILE A 112 4.81 17.64 -8.92
C ILE A 112 6.21 17.31 -9.44
N PRO A 113 7.00 18.32 -9.91
CA PRO A 113 8.29 18.07 -10.51
C PRO A 113 9.45 17.87 -9.51
N PHE A 114 9.23 18.11 -8.23
CA PHE A 114 10.28 18.03 -7.19
C PHE A 114 10.95 16.67 -7.12
N GLY A 115 10.16 15.59 -7.20
CA GLY A 115 10.66 14.22 -7.18
C GLY A 115 11.19 13.77 -8.53
N GLY A 116 10.55 14.18 -9.65
CA GLY A 116 10.92 13.66 -10.96
C GLY A 116 10.46 14.53 -12.13
N ILE A 117 11.30 15.47 -12.57
CA ILE A 117 11.00 16.30 -13.75
C ILE A 117 10.80 15.44 -15.02
N LYS A 118 11.53 14.33 -15.17
CA LYS A 118 11.38 13.43 -16.33
C LYS A 118 10.02 12.73 -16.38
N MET A 119 9.44 12.39 -15.22
CA MET A 119 8.08 11.86 -15.15
C MET A 119 7.07 12.88 -15.65
N VAL A 120 7.21 14.13 -15.20
CA VAL A 120 6.33 15.24 -15.60
C VAL A 120 6.44 15.52 -17.11
N GLU A 121 7.66 15.62 -17.65
CA GLU A 121 7.87 15.79 -19.10
C GLU A 121 7.30 14.62 -19.90
N GLY A 122 7.55 13.39 -19.47
CA GLY A 122 7.03 12.18 -20.10
C GLY A 122 5.51 12.16 -20.10
N SER A 123 4.87 12.55 -19.00
CA SER A 123 3.41 12.63 -18.91
C SER A 123 2.85 13.72 -19.83
N CYS A 124 3.41 14.93 -19.83
CA CYS A 124 2.98 15.98 -20.74
C CYS A 124 3.05 15.52 -22.19
N LYS A 125 4.19 14.94 -22.60
CA LYS A 125 4.37 14.41 -23.95
C LYS A 125 3.39 13.28 -24.29
N ALA A 126 3.14 12.35 -23.34
CA ALA A 126 2.24 11.22 -23.56
C ALA A 126 0.79 11.64 -23.80
N TYR A 127 0.40 12.80 -23.24
CA TYR A 127 -0.96 13.34 -23.36
C TYR A 127 -1.03 14.58 -24.28
N ASP A 128 -0.06 14.75 -25.21
CA ASP A 128 0.00 15.83 -26.20
C ASP A 128 -0.13 17.24 -25.60
N ARG A 129 0.54 17.47 -24.44
CA ARG A 129 0.66 18.78 -23.81
C ARG A 129 2.12 19.20 -23.66
N GLU A 130 2.37 20.49 -23.65
CA GLU A 130 3.70 21.06 -23.43
C GLU A 130 3.87 21.48 -21.98
N LEU A 131 4.97 21.05 -21.37
CA LEU A 131 5.42 21.55 -20.07
C LEU A 131 5.90 23.00 -20.23
N ASP A 132 5.45 23.91 -19.36
CA ASP A 132 5.90 25.29 -19.37
C ASP A 132 7.44 25.38 -19.38
N PRO A 133 8.04 26.09 -20.35
CA PRO A 133 9.49 26.16 -20.50
C PRO A 133 10.20 26.80 -19.31
N ALA A 134 9.56 27.80 -18.64
CA ALA A 134 10.15 28.45 -17.48
C ALA A 134 10.18 27.50 -16.27
N LEU A 135 9.09 26.72 -16.07
CA LEU A 135 9.04 25.69 -15.05
C LEU A 135 10.07 24.59 -15.32
N LYS A 136 10.16 24.11 -16.56
CA LYS A 136 11.18 23.14 -16.98
C LYS A 136 12.59 23.64 -16.64
N LYS A 137 12.90 24.87 -16.97
CA LYS A 137 14.20 25.48 -16.72
C LYS A 137 14.56 25.49 -15.24
N ILE A 138 13.61 25.80 -14.33
CA ILE A 138 13.83 25.77 -12.88
C ILE A 138 14.33 24.39 -12.44
N PHE A 139 13.68 23.31 -12.90
CA PHE A 139 13.96 21.95 -12.46
C PHE A 139 15.05 21.22 -13.25
N THR A 140 15.61 21.83 -14.29
CA THR A 140 16.73 21.26 -15.07
C THR A 140 18.03 22.06 -14.92
N GLU A 141 17.95 23.37 -14.68
CA GLU A 141 19.13 24.24 -14.60
C GLU A 141 19.42 24.76 -13.18
N TYR A 142 18.38 25.13 -12.43
CA TYR A 142 18.55 25.79 -11.12
C TYR A 142 18.32 24.86 -9.92
N ARG A 143 17.61 23.76 -10.10
CA ARG A 143 17.28 22.82 -9.04
C ARG A 143 17.41 21.38 -9.51
N LYS A 144 18.18 20.59 -8.77
CA LYS A 144 18.26 19.14 -8.97
C LYS A 144 16.99 18.46 -8.42
N THR A 145 16.49 17.44 -9.11
CA THR A 145 15.40 16.61 -8.64
C THR A 145 15.93 15.31 -8.03
N HIS A 146 15.11 14.64 -7.21
CA HIS A 146 15.40 13.32 -6.66
C HIS A 146 15.77 12.33 -7.78
N ASN A 147 14.95 12.25 -8.83
CA ASN A 147 15.17 11.36 -9.97
C ASN A 147 16.54 11.56 -10.62
N GLN A 148 16.92 12.79 -10.91
CA GLN A 148 18.25 13.09 -11.48
C GLN A 148 19.36 12.65 -10.52
N GLY A 149 19.22 12.95 -9.23
CA GLY A 149 20.22 12.57 -8.22
C GLY A 149 20.44 11.05 -8.17
N VAL A 150 19.37 10.28 -8.23
CA VAL A 150 19.42 8.82 -8.25
C VAL A 150 20.20 8.32 -9.47
N PHE A 151 19.85 8.78 -10.68
CA PHE A 151 20.51 8.32 -11.91
C PHE A 151 21.96 8.80 -12.05
N ASP A 152 22.35 9.91 -11.41
CA ASP A 152 23.76 10.35 -11.35
C ASP A 152 24.63 9.39 -10.52
N VAL A 153 24.05 8.64 -9.59
CA VAL A 153 24.79 7.78 -8.64
C VAL A 153 24.64 6.29 -8.94
N TYR A 154 23.62 5.88 -9.67
CA TYR A 154 23.43 4.48 -10.02
C TYR A 154 24.66 3.89 -10.70
N THR A 155 25.07 2.69 -10.24
CA THR A 155 26.14 1.93 -10.88
C THR A 155 25.66 1.29 -12.20
N PRO A 156 26.59 0.96 -13.11
CA PRO A 156 26.25 0.21 -14.32
C PRO A 156 25.51 -1.11 -14.04
N ASP A 157 25.82 -1.77 -12.93
CA ASP A 157 25.21 -3.04 -12.56
C ASP A 157 23.77 -2.85 -12.05
N ILE A 158 23.51 -1.81 -11.25
CA ILE A 158 22.11 -1.44 -10.88
C ILE A 158 21.31 -1.14 -12.15
N MET A 159 21.88 -0.40 -13.12
CA MET A 159 21.20 -0.10 -14.39
C MET A 159 20.91 -1.36 -15.21
N LYS A 160 21.81 -2.34 -15.22
CA LYS A 160 21.55 -3.66 -15.85
C LYS A 160 20.43 -4.41 -15.15
N CYS A 161 20.44 -4.45 -13.80
CA CYS A 161 19.40 -5.09 -12.99
C CYS A 161 18.02 -4.47 -13.26
N ARG A 162 17.95 -3.13 -13.33
CA ARG A 162 16.73 -2.39 -13.64
C ARG A 162 16.22 -2.71 -15.05
N LYS A 163 17.10 -2.69 -16.04
CA LYS A 163 16.75 -2.93 -17.46
C LYS A 163 16.31 -4.38 -17.70
N SER A 164 16.98 -5.35 -17.13
CA SER A 164 16.63 -6.77 -17.28
C SER A 164 15.35 -7.17 -16.55
N GLY A 165 14.93 -6.37 -15.56
CA GLY A 165 13.75 -6.63 -14.75
C GLY A 165 13.98 -7.63 -13.62
N ILE A 166 15.24 -7.90 -13.25
CA ILE A 166 15.52 -8.65 -12.02
C ILE A 166 15.24 -7.80 -10.77
N LEU A 167 15.39 -6.46 -10.89
CA LEU A 167 14.83 -5.46 -9.96
C LEU A 167 13.76 -4.63 -10.68
N THR A 168 12.55 -4.58 -10.15
CA THR A 168 11.41 -3.88 -10.77
C THR A 168 10.64 -3.05 -9.75
N GLY A 169 10.15 -1.87 -10.15
CA GLY A 169 9.34 -0.99 -9.31
C GLY A 169 10.16 -0.14 -8.34
N LEU A 170 11.44 0.11 -8.65
CA LEU A 170 12.28 1.03 -7.86
C LEU A 170 11.65 2.43 -7.84
N PRO A 171 11.50 3.07 -6.65
CA PRO A 171 10.94 4.43 -6.54
C PRO A 171 11.98 5.50 -6.92
N ASP A 172 12.57 5.35 -8.09
CA ASP A 172 13.65 6.20 -8.61
C ASP A 172 13.16 7.36 -9.49
N ALA A 173 11.88 7.37 -9.86
CA ALA A 173 11.29 8.39 -10.74
C ALA A 173 10.03 9.07 -10.16
N TYR A 174 9.60 8.69 -8.98
CA TYR A 174 8.40 9.21 -8.31
C TYR A 174 8.61 9.31 -6.80
N GLY A 175 7.62 9.82 -6.05
CA GLY A 175 7.70 10.01 -4.62
C GLY A 175 7.80 8.71 -3.81
N ARG A 176 8.38 8.79 -2.63
CA ARG A 176 8.72 7.64 -1.79
C ARG A 176 7.50 6.85 -1.33
N GLY A 177 6.48 7.45 -0.76
CA GLY A 177 5.34 6.76 -0.19
C GLY A 177 5.64 5.93 1.06
N ARG A 178 4.63 5.17 1.54
CA ARG A 178 4.67 4.33 2.75
C ARG A 178 5.07 5.09 4.02
N ILE A 179 4.50 6.26 4.16
CA ILE A 179 4.56 7.08 5.35
C ILE A 179 3.11 7.37 5.74
N ILE A 180 2.72 7.00 6.95
CA ILE A 180 1.39 7.30 7.49
C ILE A 180 1.55 8.43 8.49
N GLY A 181 1.24 9.67 8.07
CA GLY A 181 1.15 10.79 9.00
C GLY A 181 0.02 10.58 10.00
N ASP A 182 0.24 10.93 11.26
CA ASP A 182 -0.86 10.93 12.22
C ASP A 182 -1.74 12.18 12.05
N TYR A 183 -2.58 12.12 11.01
CA TYR A 183 -3.47 13.21 10.61
C TYR A 183 -4.46 13.62 11.73
N ARG A 184 -4.74 12.71 12.66
CA ARG A 184 -5.60 12.91 13.83
C ARG A 184 -5.04 13.97 14.78
N ARG A 185 -3.71 14.16 14.79
CA ARG A 185 -3.04 15.17 15.62
C ARG A 185 -3.56 16.57 15.35
N VAL A 186 -3.86 16.89 14.08
CA VAL A 186 -4.38 18.21 13.71
C VAL A 186 -5.79 18.43 14.29
N ALA A 187 -6.63 17.41 14.26
CA ALA A 187 -7.97 17.49 14.88
C ALA A 187 -7.90 17.60 16.41
N LEU A 188 -7.01 16.86 17.05
CA LEU A 188 -6.95 16.79 18.53
C LEU A 188 -6.25 18.00 19.14
N TYR A 189 -5.19 18.55 18.50
CA TYR A 189 -4.33 19.58 19.09
C TYR A 189 -4.37 20.93 18.36
N GLY A 190 -4.74 20.95 17.08
CA GLY A 190 -4.62 22.14 16.23
C GLY A 190 -3.18 22.43 15.79
N ILE A 191 -3.07 23.22 14.72
CA ILE A 191 -1.76 23.51 14.10
C ILE A 191 -0.84 24.33 14.99
N ASP A 192 -1.35 25.31 15.74
CA ASP A 192 -0.48 26.19 16.51
C ASP A 192 0.26 25.42 17.61
N PHE A 193 -0.42 24.49 18.29
CA PHE A 193 0.23 23.63 19.28
C PHE A 193 1.29 22.72 18.64
N LEU A 194 0.97 22.10 17.50
CA LEU A 194 1.93 21.23 16.79
C LEU A 194 3.16 21.99 16.29
N ARG A 195 3.01 23.24 15.89
CA ARG A 195 4.13 24.12 15.52
C ARG A 195 5.01 24.46 16.72
N ASP A 196 4.39 24.80 17.84
CA ASP A 196 5.12 25.09 19.09
C ASP A 196 5.91 23.86 19.56
N ASP A 197 5.31 22.64 19.45
CA ASP A 197 6.00 21.38 19.75
C ASP A 197 7.21 21.16 18.83
N LYS A 198 7.06 21.37 17.50
CA LYS A 198 8.19 21.25 16.57
C LYS A 198 9.28 22.29 16.86
N LEU A 199 8.91 23.49 17.25
CA LEU A 199 9.89 24.50 17.64
C LEU A 199 10.63 24.10 18.93
N ALA A 200 9.96 23.51 19.88
CA ALA A 200 10.59 22.96 21.09
C ALA A 200 11.56 21.82 20.75
N GLN A 201 11.17 20.90 19.86
CA GLN A 201 12.03 19.83 19.36
C GLN A 201 13.28 20.41 18.64
N PHE A 202 13.12 21.41 17.78
CA PHE A 202 14.22 22.12 17.11
C PHE A 202 15.20 22.70 18.12
N ASN A 203 14.69 23.42 19.13
CA ASN A 203 15.52 24.06 20.15
C ASN A 203 16.25 23.04 21.04
N SER A 204 15.65 21.87 21.29
CA SER A 204 16.28 20.81 22.11
C SER A 204 17.57 20.25 21.49
N LEU A 205 17.78 20.44 20.20
CA LEU A 205 18.99 20.00 19.48
C LEU A 205 20.11 21.05 19.45
N GLN A 206 19.90 22.22 20.03
CA GLN A 206 20.88 23.32 19.95
C GLN A 206 22.21 22.92 20.61
N SER A 207 22.18 22.38 21.81
CA SER A 207 23.38 21.97 22.54
C SER A 207 24.19 20.91 21.78
N LYS A 208 23.51 19.91 21.22
CA LYS A 208 24.14 18.88 20.39
C LYS A 208 24.86 19.48 19.18
N LEU A 209 24.21 20.43 18.48
CA LEU A 209 24.79 21.12 17.35
C LEU A 209 26.04 21.93 17.73
N GLU A 210 25.96 22.70 18.82
CA GLU A 210 27.06 23.56 19.30
C GLU A 210 28.27 22.74 19.80
N GLN A 211 28.00 21.53 20.32
CA GLN A 211 29.05 20.60 20.77
C GLN A 211 29.57 19.69 19.65
N GLY A 212 28.99 19.76 18.46
CA GLY A 212 29.36 18.91 17.32
C GLY A 212 29.01 17.42 17.52
N GLU A 213 28.07 17.10 18.40
CA GLU A 213 27.61 15.75 18.63
C GLU A 213 26.80 15.25 17.43
N GLU A 214 27.20 14.09 16.87
CA GLU A 214 26.53 13.48 15.71
C GLU A 214 26.27 14.54 14.60
N LEU A 215 27.29 15.35 14.28
CA LEU A 215 27.16 16.61 13.59
C LEU A 215 26.25 16.58 12.35
N GLU A 216 26.53 15.66 11.41
CA GLU A 216 25.76 15.57 10.16
C GLU A 216 24.30 15.17 10.43
N MET A 217 24.05 14.23 11.35
CA MET A 217 22.69 13.82 11.71
C MET A 217 21.95 14.95 12.44
N THR A 218 22.63 15.69 13.32
CA THR A 218 22.03 16.81 14.06
C THR A 218 21.67 17.95 13.12
N ILE A 219 22.54 18.30 12.16
CA ILE A 219 22.26 19.31 11.13
C ILE A 219 21.06 18.89 10.30
N GLN A 220 21.05 17.65 9.79
CA GLN A 220 19.95 17.13 8.98
C GLN A 220 18.62 17.14 9.74
N LEU A 221 18.62 16.66 10.98
CA LEU A 221 17.39 16.60 11.77
C LEU A 221 16.85 18.00 12.08
N ARG A 222 17.70 18.97 12.38
CA ARG A 222 17.28 20.37 12.61
C ARG A 222 16.68 20.98 11.34
N GLU A 223 17.28 20.75 10.19
CA GLU A 223 16.76 21.20 8.90
C GLU A 223 15.41 20.57 8.60
N GLU A 224 15.27 19.25 8.78
CA GLU A 224 14.01 18.52 8.62
C GLU A 224 12.90 19.06 9.53
N ILE A 225 13.20 19.34 10.82
CA ILE A 225 12.22 19.91 11.76
C ILE A 225 11.82 21.34 11.36
N ALA A 226 12.75 22.15 10.83
CA ALA A 226 12.43 23.47 10.32
C ALA A 226 11.48 23.41 9.11
N GLU A 227 11.67 22.46 8.20
CA GLU A 227 10.75 22.19 7.09
C GLU A 227 9.37 21.69 7.58
N GLN A 228 9.35 20.81 8.59
CA GLN A 228 8.11 20.33 9.22
C GLN A 228 7.32 21.49 9.84
N HIS A 229 7.98 22.38 10.57
CA HIS A 229 7.36 23.56 11.16
C HIS A 229 6.77 24.50 10.09
N ARG A 230 7.49 24.66 8.95
CA ARG A 230 7.01 25.46 7.80
C ARG A 230 5.77 24.79 7.16
N ALA A 231 5.81 23.48 6.93
CA ALA A 231 4.70 22.73 6.34
C ALA A 231 3.42 22.84 7.18
N LEU A 232 3.51 22.78 8.51
CA LEU A 232 2.37 23.02 9.39
C LEU A 232 1.77 24.42 9.20
N GLY A 233 2.61 25.46 9.02
CA GLY A 233 2.14 26.81 8.68
C GLY A 233 1.40 26.84 7.35
N GLN A 234 1.92 26.18 6.33
CA GLN A 234 1.28 26.09 5.02
C GLN A 234 -0.05 25.30 5.06
N MET A 235 -0.20 24.31 5.94
CA MET A 235 -1.50 23.63 6.17
C MET A 235 -2.55 24.63 6.68
N LYS A 236 -2.18 25.50 7.59
CA LYS A 236 -3.07 26.56 8.08
C LYS A 236 -3.46 27.55 6.98
N GLU A 237 -2.52 27.98 6.16
CA GLU A 237 -2.78 28.84 5.01
C GLU A 237 -3.70 28.16 3.99
N MET A 238 -3.49 26.89 3.72
CA MET A 238 -4.36 26.10 2.84
C MET A 238 -5.79 26.02 3.37
N ALA A 239 -5.97 25.70 4.66
CA ALA A 239 -7.29 25.62 5.27
C ALA A 239 -8.01 26.96 5.25
N ALA A 240 -7.30 28.06 5.44
CA ALA A 240 -7.84 29.42 5.38
C ALA A 240 -8.42 29.77 3.99
N LYS A 241 -7.88 29.24 2.90
CA LYS A 241 -8.45 29.39 1.55
C LYS A 241 -9.86 28.79 1.43
N TYR A 242 -10.16 27.75 2.23
CA TYR A 242 -11.48 27.14 2.33
C TYR A 242 -12.38 27.79 3.40
N GLY A 243 -11.90 28.83 4.07
CA GLY A 243 -12.62 29.53 5.12
C GLY A 243 -12.56 28.89 6.50
N TYR A 244 -11.60 28.01 6.75
CA TYR A 244 -11.43 27.33 8.04
C TYR A 244 -10.17 27.79 8.77
N ASP A 245 -10.29 27.93 10.08
CA ASP A 245 -9.16 28.18 10.99
C ASP A 245 -8.84 26.90 11.79
N ILE A 246 -7.78 26.20 11.39
CA ILE A 246 -7.28 25.00 12.04
C ILE A 246 -6.18 25.26 13.07
N SER A 247 -6.08 26.49 13.57
CA SER A 247 -5.11 26.87 14.60
C SER A 247 -5.29 26.09 15.90
N GLY A 248 -6.53 25.88 16.33
CA GLY A 248 -6.91 25.15 17.50
C GLY A 248 -7.48 23.76 17.20
N PRO A 249 -7.73 22.96 18.28
CA PRO A 249 -8.38 21.65 18.16
C PRO A 249 -9.79 21.76 17.57
N ALA A 250 -10.25 20.65 16.96
CA ALA A 250 -11.62 20.50 16.50
C ALA A 250 -12.61 20.54 17.69
N THR A 251 -13.71 21.26 17.53
CA THR A 251 -14.73 21.43 18.56
C THR A 251 -15.94 20.51 18.39
N ASN A 252 -16.13 19.95 17.20
CA ASN A 252 -17.25 19.08 16.84
C ASN A 252 -16.83 18.03 15.82
N ALA A 253 -17.71 17.09 15.51
CA ALA A 253 -17.46 15.98 14.60
C ALA A 253 -17.10 16.45 13.18
N LYS A 254 -17.82 17.45 12.63
CA LYS A 254 -17.52 17.98 11.30
C LYS A 254 -16.12 18.56 11.23
N GLU A 255 -15.71 19.33 12.22
CA GLU A 255 -14.34 19.87 12.31
C GLU A 255 -13.31 18.74 12.47
N ALA A 256 -13.57 17.73 13.30
CA ALA A 256 -12.64 16.62 13.49
C ALA A 256 -12.37 15.89 12.17
N VAL A 257 -13.39 15.59 11.39
CA VAL A 257 -13.27 14.99 10.06
C VAL A 257 -12.52 15.93 9.11
N GLN A 258 -12.89 17.22 9.07
CA GLN A 258 -12.31 18.20 8.18
C GLN A 258 -10.82 18.47 8.49
N TRP A 259 -10.45 18.64 9.77
CA TRP A 259 -9.04 18.85 10.17
C TRP A 259 -8.16 17.65 9.82
N THR A 260 -8.66 16.44 10.09
CA THR A 260 -7.98 15.20 9.71
C THR A 260 -7.78 15.12 8.20
N TYR A 261 -8.81 15.49 7.43
CA TYR A 261 -8.70 15.51 5.97
C TYR A 261 -7.76 16.61 5.45
N PHE A 262 -7.76 17.82 6.02
CA PHE A 262 -6.82 18.87 5.62
C PHE A 262 -5.36 18.47 5.85
N ALA A 263 -5.07 17.76 6.92
CA ALA A 263 -3.74 17.23 7.18
C ALA A 263 -3.30 16.22 6.09
N TYR A 264 -4.19 15.32 5.70
CA TYR A 264 -3.98 14.39 4.59
C TYR A 264 -3.85 15.11 3.24
N LEU A 265 -4.72 16.08 2.99
CA LEU A 265 -4.72 16.87 1.75
C LEU A 265 -3.39 17.61 1.55
N ALA A 266 -2.83 18.20 2.61
CA ALA A 266 -1.53 18.86 2.54
C ALA A 266 -0.42 17.90 2.10
N ALA A 267 -0.44 16.66 2.59
CA ALA A 267 0.51 15.63 2.18
C ALA A 267 0.35 15.29 0.68
N VAL A 268 -0.86 15.02 0.19
CA VAL A 268 -1.08 14.66 -1.21
C VAL A 268 -0.88 15.81 -2.19
N LYS A 269 -0.97 17.07 -1.74
CA LYS A 269 -0.64 18.25 -2.56
C LYS A 269 0.85 18.48 -2.71
N SER A 270 1.66 18.05 -1.73
CA SER A 270 3.08 18.37 -1.67
C SER A 270 4.00 17.25 -2.12
N GLN A 271 3.49 16.03 -2.31
CA GLN A 271 4.28 14.92 -2.77
C GLN A 271 3.49 13.98 -3.68
N ASN A 272 4.24 13.13 -4.38
CA ASN A 272 3.69 12.17 -5.33
C ASN A 272 4.11 10.74 -4.96
N GLY A 273 3.85 10.36 -3.71
CA GLY A 273 4.22 9.06 -3.16
C GLY A 273 3.43 7.89 -3.78
N ALA A 274 4.06 6.72 -3.82
CA ALA A 274 3.41 5.52 -4.34
C ALA A 274 2.34 4.96 -3.39
N ALA A 275 2.33 5.36 -2.11
CA ALA A 275 1.34 4.93 -1.13
C ALA A 275 1.05 6.09 -0.18
N MET A 276 -0.12 6.69 -0.35
CA MET A 276 -0.60 7.81 0.46
C MET A 276 -1.69 7.31 1.41
N SER A 277 -1.31 6.39 2.30
CA SER A 277 -2.24 5.73 3.23
C SER A 277 -2.86 6.73 4.20
N PHE A 278 -4.17 6.58 4.45
CA PHE A 278 -4.90 7.46 5.36
C PHE A 278 -4.69 7.05 6.83
N GLY A 279 -4.48 5.78 7.08
CA GLY A 279 -4.04 5.28 8.37
C GLY A 279 -5.12 4.53 9.15
N ARG A 280 -5.48 5.03 10.33
CA ARG A 280 -6.45 4.42 11.23
C ARG A 280 -7.23 5.52 11.94
N VAL A 281 -8.22 6.07 11.26
CA VAL A 281 -8.96 7.24 11.75
C VAL A 281 -10.38 6.92 12.24
N SER A 282 -10.93 5.76 11.86
CA SER A 282 -12.34 5.45 12.09
C SER A 282 -12.73 5.49 13.58
N THR A 283 -11.98 4.82 14.45
CA THR A 283 -12.24 4.80 15.90
C THR A 283 -12.02 6.17 16.56
N PHE A 284 -11.02 6.92 16.08
CA PHE A 284 -10.78 8.29 16.54
C PHE A 284 -11.96 9.22 16.21
N LEU A 285 -12.41 9.22 14.98
CA LEU A 285 -13.52 10.06 14.53
C LEU A 285 -14.85 9.66 15.17
N ASP A 286 -15.03 8.38 15.50
CA ASP A 286 -16.20 7.89 16.21
C ASP A 286 -16.40 8.58 17.55
N ILE A 287 -15.32 8.89 18.27
CA ILE A 287 -15.38 9.58 19.58
C ILE A 287 -16.09 10.94 19.46
N TYR A 288 -15.75 11.71 18.43
CA TYR A 288 -16.40 13.02 18.17
C TYR A 288 -17.84 12.85 17.67
N ILE A 289 -18.07 11.90 16.77
CA ILE A 289 -19.40 11.64 16.19
C ILE A 289 -20.37 11.16 17.28
N GLU A 290 -19.98 10.20 18.12
CA GLU A 290 -20.83 9.69 19.20
C GLU A 290 -21.09 10.75 20.27
N ARG A 291 -20.12 11.61 20.57
CA ARG A 291 -20.35 12.76 21.46
C ARG A 291 -21.43 13.68 20.90
N ASP A 292 -21.34 14.05 19.64
CA ASP A 292 -22.24 14.99 19.01
C ASP A 292 -23.65 14.38 18.76
N LEU A 293 -23.73 13.07 18.47
CA LEU A 293 -24.99 12.31 18.40
C LEU A 293 -25.70 12.30 19.75
N LYS A 294 -24.97 12.01 20.85
CA LYS A 294 -25.49 12.02 22.23
C LYS A 294 -25.98 13.41 22.64
N ALA A 295 -25.30 14.46 22.17
CA ALA A 295 -25.70 15.85 22.41
C ALA A 295 -26.85 16.34 21.53
N GLY A 296 -27.32 15.53 20.56
CA GLY A 296 -28.35 15.91 19.60
C GLY A 296 -27.91 16.94 18.55
N LEU A 297 -26.57 17.09 18.38
CA LEU A 297 -25.98 18.00 17.41
C LEU A 297 -25.88 17.37 16.01
N LEU A 298 -25.95 16.05 15.94
CA LEU A 298 -25.95 15.26 14.71
C LEU A 298 -27.10 14.24 14.73
N THR A 299 -27.56 13.85 13.55
CA THR A 299 -28.35 12.64 13.30
C THR A 299 -27.44 11.55 12.70
N GLU A 300 -27.87 10.28 12.74
CA GLU A 300 -27.11 9.19 12.09
C GLU A 300 -26.94 9.43 10.59
N GLN A 301 -27.91 10.02 9.92
CA GLN A 301 -27.82 10.37 8.51
C GLN A 301 -26.74 11.44 8.25
N GLN A 302 -26.64 12.45 9.10
CA GLN A 302 -25.58 13.47 9.00
C GLN A 302 -24.21 12.89 9.34
N ALA A 303 -24.13 11.97 10.30
CA ALA A 303 -22.89 11.25 10.62
C ALA A 303 -22.41 10.43 9.41
N GLN A 304 -23.31 9.69 8.76
CA GLN A 304 -22.98 8.96 7.52
C GLN A 304 -22.54 9.92 6.40
N GLU A 305 -23.22 11.05 6.21
CA GLU A 305 -22.88 12.06 5.21
C GLU A 305 -21.45 12.61 5.39
N LEU A 306 -21.02 12.87 6.63
CA LEU A 306 -19.64 13.30 6.90
C LEU A 306 -18.62 12.26 6.42
N ILE A 307 -18.88 10.98 6.68
CA ILE A 307 -17.98 9.89 6.28
C ILE A 307 -18.07 9.65 4.76
N ASP A 308 -19.25 9.72 4.15
CA ASP A 308 -19.40 9.62 2.70
C ASP A 308 -18.60 10.71 1.99
N HIS A 309 -18.71 11.96 2.44
CA HIS A 309 -17.97 13.07 1.83
C HIS A 309 -16.46 12.96 2.05
N LEU A 310 -15.99 12.50 3.21
CA LEU A 310 -14.60 12.20 3.45
C LEU A 310 -14.08 11.12 2.47
N VAL A 311 -14.78 9.99 2.40
CA VAL A 311 -14.40 8.87 1.53
C VAL A 311 -14.47 9.27 0.06
N MET A 312 -15.45 10.10 -0.33
CA MET A 312 -15.52 10.67 -1.68
C MET A 312 -14.26 11.45 -2.05
N LYS A 313 -13.71 12.25 -1.12
CA LYS A 313 -12.45 12.98 -1.32
C LYS A 313 -11.28 12.02 -1.53
N LEU A 314 -11.18 10.97 -0.72
CA LEU A 314 -10.14 9.95 -0.88
C LEU A 314 -10.23 9.22 -2.23
N ARG A 315 -11.45 8.99 -2.74
CA ARG A 315 -11.69 8.38 -4.06
C ARG A 315 -11.29 9.25 -5.25
N MET A 316 -11.05 10.54 -5.04
CA MET A 316 -10.68 11.50 -6.10
C MET A 316 -9.19 11.79 -6.18
N VAL A 317 -8.40 11.47 -5.17
CA VAL A 317 -6.95 11.74 -5.21
C VAL A 317 -6.30 10.96 -6.35
N ARG A 318 -5.54 11.66 -7.18
CA ARG A 318 -4.80 11.11 -8.32
C ARG A 318 -3.46 11.79 -8.46
N PHE A 319 -2.49 11.08 -9.02
CA PHE A 319 -1.21 11.66 -9.42
C PHE A 319 -1.03 11.61 -10.94
N LEU A 320 -0.26 12.53 -11.48
CA LEU A 320 0.11 12.51 -12.88
C LEU A 320 1.20 11.44 -13.10
N ARG A 321 0.93 10.48 -13.97
CA ARG A 321 1.82 9.36 -14.30
C ARG A 321 1.96 9.19 -15.81
N THR A 322 2.99 8.45 -16.23
CA THR A 322 3.16 8.02 -17.62
C THR A 322 2.36 6.74 -17.88
N PRO A 323 2.00 6.46 -19.15
CA PRO A 323 1.33 5.20 -19.50
C PRO A 323 2.11 3.94 -19.09
N GLU A 324 3.44 3.97 -19.10
CA GLU A 324 4.27 2.83 -18.66
C GLU A 324 4.14 2.60 -17.15
N TYR A 325 3.98 3.66 -16.37
CA TYR A 325 3.68 3.53 -14.94
C TYR A 325 2.29 2.93 -14.73
N ASP A 326 1.31 3.39 -15.50
CA ASP A 326 -0.06 2.90 -15.42
C ASP A 326 -0.15 1.41 -15.80
N GLU A 327 0.61 0.95 -16.79
CA GLU A 327 0.72 -0.49 -17.13
C GLU A 327 1.28 -1.29 -15.95
N LEU A 328 2.29 -0.77 -15.26
CA LEU A 328 2.93 -1.45 -14.13
C LEU A 328 2.00 -1.61 -12.92
N PHE A 329 1.13 -0.61 -12.65
CA PHE A 329 0.32 -0.52 -11.44
C PHE A 329 -1.20 -0.52 -11.69
N SER A 330 -1.64 -0.75 -12.93
CA SER A 330 -3.05 -0.73 -13.36
C SER A 330 -3.74 0.61 -13.12
N GLY A 331 -3.15 1.67 -13.66
CA GLY A 331 -3.56 3.05 -13.48
C GLY A 331 -2.64 3.82 -12.54
N ASP A 332 -3.16 4.86 -11.93
CA ASP A 332 -2.46 5.72 -10.97
C ASP A 332 -2.99 5.60 -9.53
N PRO A 333 -3.08 4.36 -8.96
CA PRO A 333 -3.58 4.19 -7.60
C PRO A 333 -2.66 4.91 -6.61
N ILE A 334 -3.24 5.48 -5.56
CA ILE A 334 -2.49 6.12 -4.50
C ILE A 334 -2.46 5.31 -3.21
N TRP A 335 -3.20 4.21 -3.20
CA TRP A 335 -3.33 3.34 -2.01
C TRP A 335 -3.65 4.15 -0.75
N ALA A 336 -4.74 4.92 -0.80
CA ALA A 336 -5.33 5.60 0.36
C ALA A 336 -5.94 4.55 1.31
N THR A 337 -5.06 3.80 1.98
CA THR A 337 -5.47 2.69 2.85
C THR A 337 -5.98 3.21 4.17
N GLU A 338 -7.15 2.71 4.60
CA GLU A 338 -7.71 2.93 5.92
C GLU A 338 -7.84 1.60 6.65
N SER A 339 -7.23 1.48 7.82
CA SER A 339 -7.27 0.29 8.66
C SER A 339 -8.41 0.37 9.65
N LEU A 340 -9.26 -0.65 9.66
CA LEU A 340 -10.50 -0.74 10.43
C LEU A 340 -10.46 -1.89 11.42
N ALA A 341 -11.19 -1.78 12.50
CA ALA A 341 -11.36 -2.84 13.51
C ALA A 341 -10.06 -3.22 14.22
N GLY A 342 -9.85 -4.50 14.53
CA GLY A 342 -8.76 -5.03 15.33
C GLY A 342 -9.09 -5.04 16.82
N MET A 343 -8.11 -5.48 17.62
CA MET A 343 -8.22 -5.59 19.06
C MET A 343 -7.24 -4.63 19.76
N GLY A 344 -7.69 -4.03 20.86
CA GLY A 344 -6.80 -3.33 21.76
C GLY A 344 -5.86 -4.27 22.52
N VAL A 345 -4.71 -3.78 22.96
CA VAL A 345 -3.81 -4.54 23.85
C VAL A 345 -4.47 -4.86 25.20
N ASP A 346 -5.50 -4.12 25.57
CA ASP A 346 -6.34 -4.35 26.77
C ASP A 346 -7.45 -5.39 26.57
N GLY A 347 -7.55 -5.98 25.38
CA GLY A 347 -8.52 -7.01 25.02
C GLY A 347 -9.88 -6.50 24.57
N ARG A 348 -10.12 -5.17 24.56
CA ARG A 348 -11.35 -4.60 23.97
C ARG A 348 -11.27 -4.62 22.46
N THR A 349 -12.39 -4.82 21.77
CA THR A 349 -12.44 -4.62 20.33
C THR A 349 -12.33 -3.13 19.98
N LEU A 350 -11.60 -2.81 18.89
CA LEU A 350 -11.53 -1.46 18.33
C LEU A 350 -12.61 -1.22 17.24
N VAL A 351 -13.53 -2.15 17.07
CA VAL A 351 -14.74 -1.94 16.28
C VAL A 351 -15.59 -0.86 16.94
N SER A 352 -15.92 0.18 16.20
CA SER A 352 -16.83 1.26 16.58
C SER A 352 -17.96 1.36 15.57
N LYS A 353 -19.00 2.16 15.85
CA LYS A 353 -20.03 2.43 14.85
C LYS A 353 -19.46 3.05 13.59
N ASN A 354 -18.41 3.84 13.72
CA ASN A 354 -17.77 4.47 12.56
C ASN A 354 -17.04 3.46 11.67
N THR A 355 -16.61 2.31 12.21
CA THR A 355 -16.12 1.19 11.42
C THR A 355 -17.18 0.71 10.42
N TYR A 356 -18.41 0.60 10.87
CA TYR A 356 -19.56 0.26 10.00
C TYR A 356 -19.88 1.39 9.01
N ARG A 357 -19.83 2.67 9.43
CA ARG A 357 -20.10 3.81 8.53
C ARG A 357 -19.09 3.90 7.39
N PHE A 358 -17.81 3.61 7.66
CA PHE A 358 -16.78 3.53 6.61
C PHE A 358 -17.10 2.42 5.59
N LEU A 359 -17.42 1.22 6.05
CA LEU A 359 -17.81 0.11 5.18
C LEU A 359 -19.10 0.41 4.42
N ASN A 360 -20.05 1.11 5.03
CA ASN A 360 -21.32 1.50 4.42
C ASN A 360 -21.15 2.44 3.22
N THR A 361 -20.01 3.15 3.11
CA THR A 361 -19.71 3.98 1.94
C THR A 361 -19.62 3.16 0.63
N LEU A 362 -19.39 1.85 0.75
CA LEU A 362 -19.43 0.93 -0.40
C LEU A 362 -20.87 0.61 -0.88
N TYR A 363 -21.87 0.97 -0.07
CA TYR A 363 -23.29 0.90 -0.46
C TYR A 363 -23.83 2.28 -0.82
N THR A 364 -23.54 3.33 -0.05
CA THR A 364 -24.04 4.69 -0.32
C THR A 364 -23.50 5.28 -1.62
N MET A 365 -22.25 4.94 -1.99
CA MET A 365 -21.60 5.42 -3.22
C MET A 365 -21.17 4.27 -4.17
N GLY A 366 -21.49 3.03 -3.82
CA GLY A 366 -21.12 1.84 -4.59
C GLY A 366 -19.65 1.38 -4.40
N PRO A 367 -19.32 0.19 -4.92
CA PRO A 367 -18.00 -0.41 -4.85
C PRO A 367 -16.90 0.52 -5.36
N SER A 368 -15.74 0.49 -4.71
CA SER A 368 -14.57 1.28 -5.12
C SER A 368 -13.27 0.61 -4.65
N PRO A 369 -12.20 0.68 -5.43
CA PRO A 369 -10.90 0.19 -5.02
C PRO A 369 -10.26 1.05 -3.92
N GLU A 370 -10.62 2.33 -3.83
CA GLU A 370 -10.05 3.27 -2.87
C GLU A 370 -11.15 4.03 -2.10
N PRO A 371 -10.89 4.35 -0.83
CA PRO A 371 -9.75 3.91 -0.04
C PRO A 371 -9.68 2.39 0.06
N ASN A 372 -8.45 1.84 0.10
CA ASN A 372 -8.25 0.40 0.32
C ASN A 372 -8.58 0.07 1.77
N MET A 373 -9.82 -0.27 2.06
CA MET A 373 -10.29 -0.56 3.41
C MET A 373 -9.77 -1.92 3.85
N THR A 374 -9.01 -1.92 4.94
CA THR A 374 -8.35 -3.10 5.48
C THR A 374 -8.92 -3.45 6.83
N ILE A 375 -9.53 -4.60 6.96
CA ILE A 375 -10.01 -5.12 8.25
C ILE A 375 -8.85 -5.80 8.97
N LEU A 376 -8.49 -5.29 10.13
CA LEU A 376 -7.59 -5.96 11.06
C LEU A 376 -8.37 -7.07 11.75
N TRP A 377 -8.20 -8.31 11.26
CA TRP A 377 -9.02 -9.45 11.66
C TRP A 377 -8.46 -10.13 12.89
N SER A 378 -9.35 -10.45 13.84
CA SER A 378 -9.08 -11.29 15.00
C SER A 378 -10.24 -12.26 15.21
N GLU A 379 -9.96 -13.45 15.69
CA GLU A 379 -11.02 -14.39 16.11
C GLU A 379 -11.92 -13.80 17.20
N LYS A 380 -11.41 -12.82 17.96
CA LYS A 380 -12.13 -12.18 19.07
C LYS A 380 -13.02 -11.00 18.65
N LEU A 381 -13.07 -10.66 17.37
CA LEU A 381 -13.96 -9.62 16.87
C LEU A 381 -15.43 -9.99 17.10
N PRO A 382 -16.34 -9.02 17.31
CA PRO A 382 -17.76 -9.28 17.46
C PRO A 382 -18.33 -10.04 16.25
N LEU A 383 -19.12 -11.08 16.50
CA LEU A 383 -19.69 -11.93 15.46
C LEU A 383 -20.54 -11.16 14.44
N ASN A 384 -21.32 -10.16 14.91
CA ASN A 384 -22.11 -9.31 14.02
C ASN A 384 -21.21 -8.55 13.06
N PHE A 385 -20.08 -8.01 13.55
CA PHE A 385 -19.11 -7.32 12.69
C PHE A 385 -18.44 -8.27 11.69
N LYS A 386 -18.02 -9.47 12.12
CA LYS A 386 -17.45 -10.49 11.22
C LYS A 386 -18.40 -10.81 10.06
N LYS A 387 -19.69 -11.03 10.36
CA LYS A 387 -20.72 -11.29 9.35
C LYS A 387 -20.96 -10.09 8.43
N PHE A 388 -20.95 -8.87 8.97
CA PHE A 388 -21.09 -7.67 8.17
C PHE A 388 -19.90 -7.47 7.23
N ALA A 389 -18.67 -7.62 7.70
CA ALA A 389 -17.47 -7.55 6.87
C ALA A 389 -17.49 -8.62 5.75
N ALA A 390 -17.86 -9.85 6.09
CA ALA A 390 -18.05 -10.92 5.11
C ALA A 390 -19.11 -10.55 4.05
N LYS A 391 -20.25 -9.98 4.47
CA LYS A 391 -21.29 -9.46 3.56
C LYS A 391 -20.73 -8.41 2.61
N VAL A 392 -19.97 -7.43 3.12
CA VAL A 392 -19.36 -6.39 2.29
C VAL A 392 -18.41 -6.99 1.25
N SER A 393 -17.61 -7.99 1.60
CA SER A 393 -16.77 -8.70 0.64
C SER A 393 -17.56 -9.44 -0.43
N ILE A 394 -18.65 -10.13 -0.04
CA ILE A 394 -19.52 -10.85 -0.98
C ILE A 394 -20.17 -9.90 -1.97
N ASP A 395 -20.65 -8.76 -1.48
CA ASP A 395 -21.39 -7.79 -2.30
C ASP A 395 -20.49 -6.92 -3.19
N THR A 396 -19.23 -6.64 -2.76
CA THR A 396 -18.45 -5.57 -3.38
C THR A 396 -17.03 -5.94 -3.83
N SER A 397 -16.43 -6.98 -3.28
CA SER A 397 -15.01 -7.34 -3.47
C SER A 397 -14.04 -6.16 -3.23
N SER A 398 -14.42 -5.18 -2.38
CA SER A 398 -13.70 -3.91 -2.22
C SER A 398 -12.82 -3.83 -0.97
N ILE A 399 -12.86 -4.81 -0.07
CA ILE A 399 -12.10 -4.81 1.19
C ILE A 399 -11.11 -5.95 1.25
N GLN A 400 -10.09 -5.81 2.11
CA GLN A 400 -9.11 -6.85 2.41
C GLN A 400 -9.01 -7.09 3.91
N TYR A 401 -8.27 -8.13 4.27
CA TYR A 401 -8.13 -8.60 5.65
C TYR A 401 -6.66 -8.81 5.99
N GLU A 402 -6.30 -8.47 7.21
CA GLU A 402 -4.96 -8.64 7.80
C GLU A 402 -5.08 -9.27 9.18
N ASN A 403 -4.17 -10.17 9.51
CA ASN A 403 -4.17 -10.91 10.76
C ASN A 403 -3.69 -10.05 11.93
N ASP A 404 -4.64 -9.47 12.68
CA ASP A 404 -4.33 -8.63 13.84
C ASP A 404 -3.65 -9.42 14.97
N ASP A 405 -4.06 -10.67 15.20
CA ASP A 405 -3.52 -11.52 16.26
C ASP A 405 -2.07 -11.94 16.00
N LEU A 406 -1.65 -12.00 14.73
CA LEU A 406 -0.26 -12.22 14.31
C LEU A 406 0.58 -10.95 14.42
N MET A 407 0.05 -9.80 13.97
CA MET A 407 0.84 -8.57 13.81
C MET A 407 0.90 -7.70 15.10
N ARG A 408 -0.19 -7.56 15.83
CA ARG A 408 -0.28 -6.71 17.02
C ARG A 408 0.77 -7.03 18.09
N PRO A 409 1.08 -8.30 18.40
CA PRO A 409 2.12 -8.62 19.40
C PRO A 409 3.52 -8.13 19.00
N ASP A 410 3.84 -8.09 17.70
CA ASP A 410 5.15 -7.61 17.22
C ASP A 410 5.39 -6.13 17.53
N PHE A 411 4.33 -5.33 17.67
CA PHE A 411 4.41 -3.90 17.96
C PHE A 411 4.27 -3.59 19.46
N ASP A 412 3.76 -4.51 20.25
CA ASP A 412 3.26 -4.22 21.61
C ASP A 412 2.38 -2.95 21.64
N ASN A 413 1.60 -2.78 20.56
CA ASN A 413 0.83 -1.57 20.29
C ASN A 413 -0.37 -1.90 19.41
N ASP A 414 -1.52 -1.26 19.69
CA ASP A 414 -2.76 -1.40 18.94
C ASP A 414 -3.04 -0.22 17.98
N ASP A 415 -2.18 0.81 17.97
CA ASP A 415 -2.30 1.97 17.08
C ASP A 415 -1.36 1.87 15.86
N TYR A 416 -1.39 0.71 15.22
CA TYR A 416 -0.73 0.50 13.94
C TYR A 416 -1.76 0.50 12.81
N ALA A 417 -1.31 0.80 11.60
CA ALA A 417 -2.12 0.78 10.39
C ALA A 417 -1.35 0.14 9.24
N ILE A 418 -2.07 -0.25 8.20
CA ILE A 418 -1.48 -0.83 7.00
C ILE A 418 -1.14 0.30 6.01
N ALA A 419 0.13 0.38 5.64
CA ALA A 419 0.56 1.24 4.57
C ALA A 419 0.47 0.53 3.22
N CYS A 420 -0.07 1.20 2.22
CA CYS A 420 -0.20 0.66 0.87
C CYS A 420 -1.13 -0.57 0.84
N CYS A 421 -0.52 -1.75 0.74
CA CYS A 421 -1.21 -3.01 0.52
C CYS A 421 -1.24 -3.88 1.78
N VAL A 422 -0.06 -4.14 2.37
CA VAL A 422 0.13 -5.21 3.37
C VAL A 422 1.16 -4.85 4.46
N SER A 423 1.71 -3.63 4.48
CA SER A 423 2.84 -3.26 5.35
C SER A 423 2.36 -2.61 6.64
N PRO A 424 2.45 -3.28 7.79
CA PRO A 424 2.03 -2.70 9.06
C PRO A 424 3.07 -1.73 9.61
N MET A 425 2.62 -0.62 10.23
CA MET A 425 3.47 0.33 10.94
C MET A 425 2.69 1.13 12.00
N ILE A 426 3.35 1.49 13.10
CA ILE A 426 2.75 2.33 14.14
C ILE A 426 2.56 3.74 13.59
N VAL A 427 1.34 4.24 13.68
CA VAL A 427 0.94 5.55 13.13
C VAL A 427 1.68 6.68 13.82
N GLY A 428 2.30 7.56 13.03
CA GLY A 428 3.04 8.72 13.53
C GLY A 428 4.35 8.42 14.26
N LYS A 429 4.78 7.16 14.37
CA LYS A 429 6.02 6.74 15.03
C LYS A 429 6.97 5.98 14.11
N GLN A 430 6.45 5.37 13.07
CA GLN A 430 7.21 4.60 12.10
C GLN A 430 7.00 5.16 10.69
N MET A 431 8.02 4.98 9.85
CA MET A 431 7.94 5.18 8.41
C MET A 431 8.70 4.07 7.69
N GLN A 432 8.36 3.82 6.43
CA GLN A 432 9.04 2.83 5.63
C GLN A 432 9.67 3.45 4.39
N PHE A 433 10.93 3.15 4.20
CA PHE A 433 11.62 3.35 2.93
C PHE A 433 11.06 2.36 1.91
N PHE A 434 10.22 2.88 0.98
CA PHE A 434 9.53 2.06 0.00
C PHE A 434 10.52 1.34 -0.91
N GLY A 435 10.30 0.03 -1.09
CA GLY A 435 11.17 -0.82 -1.88
C GLY A 435 10.64 -1.12 -3.27
N ALA A 436 11.27 -2.09 -3.88
CA ALA A 436 10.96 -2.66 -5.18
C ALA A 436 10.65 -4.15 -5.04
N ARG A 437 10.89 -4.93 -6.09
CA ARG A 437 10.84 -6.41 -6.02
C ARG A 437 12.04 -7.00 -6.71
N ALA A 438 12.66 -7.97 -6.02
CA ALA A 438 13.67 -8.85 -6.58
C ALA A 438 12.98 -10.09 -7.17
N ASN A 439 13.27 -10.41 -8.43
CA ASN A 439 12.66 -11.53 -9.16
C ASN A 439 13.44 -12.82 -8.91
N LEU A 440 12.95 -13.68 -8.01
CA LEU A 440 13.63 -14.94 -7.65
C LEU A 440 13.61 -15.97 -8.78
N ALA A 441 12.57 -16.01 -9.60
CA ALA A 441 12.52 -16.90 -10.76
C ALA A 441 13.61 -16.55 -11.78
N LYS A 442 13.86 -15.27 -12.00
CA LYS A 442 14.95 -14.80 -12.88
C LYS A 442 16.32 -15.01 -12.26
N THR A 443 16.44 -14.91 -10.93
CA THR A 443 17.65 -15.26 -10.21
C THR A 443 18.04 -16.70 -10.44
N LEU A 444 17.08 -17.64 -10.42
CA LEU A 444 17.31 -19.04 -10.75
C LEU A 444 17.82 -19.22 -12.19
N LEU A 445 17.26 -18.51 -13.16
CA LEU A 445 17.72 -18.55 -14.55
C LEU A 445 19.17 -18.03 -14.69
N TYR A 446 19.51 -16.95 -13.97
CA TYR A 446 20.89 -16.46 -13.92
C TYR A 446 21.84 -17.46 -13.28
N THR A 447 21.38 -18.18 -12.26
CA THR A 447 22.14 -19.26 -11.61
C THR A 447 22.51 -20.35 -12.62
N ILE A 448 21.55 -20.80 -13.43
CA ILE A 448 21.75 -21.83 -14.46
C ILE A 448 22.67 -21.32 -15.58
N ASN A 449 22.53 -20.04 -15.96
CA ASN A 449 23.23 -19.45 -17.10
C ASN A 449 24.51 -18.66 -16.72
N GLY A 450 25.03 -18.81 -15.49
CA GLY A 450 26.27 -18.15 -15.09
C GLY A 450 26.21 -16.63 -15.08
N GLY A 451 25.02 -16.04 -14.79
CA GLY A 451 24.77 -14.60 -14.72
C GLY A 451 24.34 -13.96 -16.04
N ILE A 452 24.17 -14.73 -17.10
CA ILE A 452 23.66 -14.25 -18.38
C ILE A 452 22.14 -14.18 -18.32
N ASP A 453 21.59 -13.02 -18.73
CA ASP A 453 20.15 -12.83 -18.88
C ASP A 453 19.63 -13.62 -20.08
N GLU A 454 18.69 -14.51 -19.85
CA GLU A 454 18.16 -15.46 -20.83
C GLU A 454 17.46 -14.80 -22.03
N LYS A 455 16.97 -13.56 -21.86
CA LYS A 455 16.25 -12.81 -22.90
C LYS A 455 17.16 -11.87 -23.67
N SER A 456 17.94 -11.05 -22.99
CA SER A 456 18.83 -10.05 -23.64
C SER A 456 20.19 -10.60 -24.04
N LYS A 457 20.56 -11.78 -23.52
CA LYS A 457 21.88 -12.42 -23.69
C LYS A 457 23.04 -11.60 -23.11
N LEU A 458 22.76 -10.60 -22.29
CA LEU A 458 23.76 -9.78 -21.66
C LEU A 458 24.21 -10.38 -20.30
N GLN A 459 25.47 -10.19 -19.98
CA GLN A 459 25.98 -10.48 -18.65
C GLN A 459 25.43 -9.43 -17.67
N VAL A 460 24.44 -9.81 -16.86
CA VAL A 460 23.79 -8.95 -15.87
C VAL A 460 24.28 -9.31 -14.47
N GLY A 461 24.24 -10.58 -14.09
CA GLY A 461 24.76 -11.07 -12.81
C GLY A 461 26.27 -11.27 -12.82
N PRO A 462 26.86 -11.69 -11.68
CA PRO A 462 28.28 -12.06 -11.60
C PRO A 462 28.62 -13.10 -12.66
N LYS A 463 29.79 -12.95 -13.29
CA LYS A 463 30.27 -13.96 -14.24
C LYS A 463 30.70 -15.20 -13.51
N MET A 464 29.92 -16.26 -13.63
CA MET A 464 30.23 -17.59 -13.09
C MET A 464 30.14 -18.63 -14.22
N PRO A 465 30.78 -19.80 -14.10
CA PRO A 465 30.58 -20.88 -15.06
C PRO A 465 29.07 -21.27 -15.09
N ALA A 466 28.50 -21.39 -16.28
CA ALA A 466 27.14 -21.92 -16.42
C ALA A 466 27.07 -23.37 -15.90
N ILE A 467 25.90 -23.83 -15.50
CA ILE A 467 25.67 -25.25 -15.19
C ILE A 467 25.49 -25.95 -16.54
N THR A 468 26.42 -26.80 -16.94
CA THR A 468 26.44 -27.43 -18.24
C THR A 468 25.93 -28.85 -18.25
N ASP A 469 25.56 -29.40 -17.08
CA ASP A 469 25.04 -30.75 -16.95
C ASP A 469 23.77 -30.97 -17.79
N ASP A 470 23.64 -32.17 -18.36
CA ASP A 470 22.45 -32.59 -19.14
C ASP A 470 21.16 -32.66 -18.30
N VAL A 471 21.34 -32.86 -16.99
CA VAL A 471 20.25 -32.90 -16.00
C VAL A 471 20.66 -32.00 -14.82
N LEU A 472 19.80 -31.07 -14.47
CA LEU A 472 20.06 -30.18 -13.33
C LEU A 472 20.07 -30.96 -12.00
N ASN A 473 21.08 -30.69 -11.18
CA ASN A 473 21.21 -31.23 -9.83
C ASN A 473 20.77 -30.16 -8.82
N PHE A 474 19.84 -30.52 -7.92
CA PHE A 474 19.26 -29.60 -6.95
C PHE A 474 20.29 -28.93 -6.04
N ASP A 475 21.24 -29.73 -5.47
CA ASP A 475 22.22 -29.20 -4.53
C ASP A 475 23.19 -28.23 -5.21
N VAL A 476 23.60 -28.54 -6.44
CA VAL A 476 24.47 -27.65 -7.25
C VAL A 476 23.74 -26.35 -7.60
N VAL A 477 22.46 -26.44 -7.97
CA VAL A 477 21.64 -25.25 -8.28
C VAL A 477 21.46 -24.40 -7.04
N MET A 478 21.13 -24.98 -5.89
CA MET A 478 20.92 -24.25 -4.64
C MET A 478 22.20 -23.57 -4.14
N ASP A 479 23.34 -24.26 -4.16
CA ASP A 479 24.61 -23.68 -3.77
C ASP A 479 24.96 -22.45 -4.61
N ARG A 480 24.82 -22.56 -5.92
CA ARG A 480 25.07 -21.41 -6.81
C ARG A 480 24.03 -20.30 -6.68
N MET A 481 22.74 -20.63 -6.49
CA MET A 481 21.69 -19.66 -6.30
C MET A 481 21.92 -18.82 -5.05
N ASP A 482 22.52 -19.41 -4.03
CA ASP A 482 22.87 -18.71 -2.80
C ASP A 482 23.85 -17.55 -3.07
N HIS A 483 24.86 -17.75 -3.92
CA HIS A 483 25.79 -16.70 -4.35
C HIS A 483 25.09 -15.60 -5.20
N PHE A 484 24.16 -15.99 -6.09
CA PHE A 484 23.39 -15.01 -6.86
C PHE A 484 22.44 -14.19 -5.99
N MET A 485 21.87 -14.79 -4.94
CA MET A 485 21.08 -14.07 -3.96
C MET A 485 21.90 -13.07 -3.14
N ASP A 486 23.16 -13.36 -2.77
CA ASP A 486 24.08 -12.40 -2.12
C ASP A 486 24.34 -11.18 -3.01
N TRP A 487 24.66 -11.43 -4.27
CA TRP A 487 24.83 -10.36 -5.25
C TRP A 487 23.57 -9.53 -5.43
N LEU A 488 22.40 -10.18 -5.61
CA LEU A 488 21.14 -9.50 -5.82
C LEU A 488 20.75 -8.66 -4.60
N ALA A 489 20.91 -9.19 -3.39
CA ALA A 489 20.66 -8.45 -2.16
C ALA A 489 21.53 -7.17 -2.08
N THR A 490 22.83 -7.30 -2.46
CA THR A 490 23.76 -6.16 -2.51
C THR A 490 23.31 -5.09 -3.51
N GLN A 491 22.95 -5.47 -4.75
CA GLN A 491 22.46 -4.52 -5.76
C GLN A 491 21.17 -3.85 -5.30
N TYR A 492 20.27 -4.63 -4.69
CA TYR A 492 18.98 -4.16 -4.23
C TYR A 492 19.10 -3.13 -3.11
N VAL A 493 19.80 -3.47 -2.04
CA VAL A 493 20.00 -2.55 -0.89
C VAL A 493 20.78 -1.31 -1.31
N THR A 494 21.79 -1.46 -2.18
CA THR A 494 22.53 -0.30 -2.71
C THR A 494 21.64 0.65 -3.48
N ALA A 495 20.78 0.13 -4.36
CA ALA A 495 19.81 0.95 -5.10
C ALA A 495 18.85 1.70 -4.15
N LEU A 496 18.31 1.01 -3.14
CA LEU A 496 17.42 1.62 -2.15
C LEU A 496 18.12 2.68 -1.31
N ASN A 497 19.37 2.45 -0.87
CA ASN A 497 20.14 3.44 -0.14
C ASN A 497 20.32 4.73 -0.95
N VAL A 498 20.66 4.63 -2.24
CA VAL A 498 20.79 5.78 -3.14
C VAL A 498 19.45 6.51 -3.28
N ILE A 499 18.36 5.77 -3.53
CA ILE A 499 17.03 6.34 -3.72
C ILE A 499 16.60 7.14 -2.48
N HIS A 500 16.70 6.55 -1.29
CA HIS A 500 16.18 7.18 -0.07
C HIS A 500 17.03 8.32 0.44
N TYR A 501 18.34 8.26 0.22
CA TYR A 501 19.22 9.41 0.41
C TYR A 501 18.80 10.60 -0.48
N MET A 502 18.52 10.34 -1.74
CA MET A 502 18.14 11.39 -2.69
C MET A 502 16.73 11.93 -2.44
N HIS A 503 15.82 11.12 -1.91
CA HIS A 503 14.52 11.60 -1.43
C HIS A 503 14.68 12.59 -0.29
N ASP A 504 15.40 12.23 0.76
CA ASP A 504 15.64 13.13 1.89
C ASP A 504 16.30 14.44 1.45
N LYS A 505 17.19 14.37 0.47
CA LYS A 505 17.95 15.55 0.00
C LYS A 505 17.17 16.49 -0.92
N TYR A 506 16.32 15.98 -1.80
CA TYR A 506 15.70 16.77 -2.88
C TYR A 506 14.17 16.78 -2.86
N SER A 507 13.53 15.88 -2.11
CA SER A 507 12.08 15.72 -2.09
C SER A 507 11.59 15.23 -0.72
N TYR A 508 12.05 15.92 0.35
CA TYR A 508 11.67 15.58 1.72
C TYR A 508 10.17 15.78 1.96
N GLU A 509 9.54 14.83 2.62
CA GLU A 509 8.09 14.77 2.86
C GLU A 509 7.69 15.53 4.14
N ALA A 510 7.97 16.83 4.19
CA ALA A 510 7.82 17.66 5.39
C ALA A 510 6.40 17.64 5.98
N ALA A 511 5.35 17.65 5.15
CA ALA A 511 3.95 17.63 5.61
C ALA A 511 3.59 16.34 6.33
N LEU A 512 4.07 15.18 5.86
CA LEU A 512 3.86 13.90 6.52
C LEU A 512 4.69 13.79 7.81
N MET A 513 5.98 14.13 7.71
CA MET A 513 6.91 13.99 8.83
C MET A 513 6.63 14.99 9.95
N ALA A 514 5.97 16.11 9.67
CA ALA A 514 5.46 17.03 10.69
C ALA A 514 4.45 16.38 11.66
N LEU A 515 3.80 15.33 11.21
CA LEU A 515 2.79 14.57 11.96
C LEU A 515 3.36 13.26 12.54
N HIS A 516 4.68 13.22 12.73
CA HIS A 516 5.40 12.13 13.39
C HIS A 516 6.10 12.62 14.65
N ASP A 517 6.44 11.66 15.51
CA ASP A 517 7.37 11.91 16.60
C ASP A 517 8.75 12.31 16.04
N ARG A 518 9.57 12.99 16.86
CA ARG A 518 10.91 13.41 16.42
C ARG A 518 11.79 12.20 16.05
N ASP A 519 11.79 11.19 16.88
CA ASP A 519 12.64 10.02 16.74
C ASP A 519 11.86 8.88 16.06
N VAL A 520 11.88 8.89 14.71
CA VAL A 520 11.10 7.98 13.89
C VAL A 520 11.83 6.65 13.71
N TYR A 521 11.15 5.54 14.00
CA TYR A 521 11.64 4.20 13.65
C TYR A 521 11.47 3.96 12.14
N ARG A 522 12.57 3.61 11.47
CA ARG A 522 12.61 3.44 10.01
C ARG A 522 12.76 1.99 9.63
N THR A 523 11.93 1.53 8.70
CA THR A 523 12.09 0.23 8.02
C THR A 523 12.45 0.46 6.56
N MET A 524 13.01 -0.57 5.90
CA MET A 524 13.33 -0.57 4.47
C MET A 524 12.70 -1.80 3.83
N ALA A 525 11.75 -1.58 2.94
CA ALA A 525 11.02 -2.66 2.28
C ALA A 525 11.84 -3.31 1.17
N CYS A 526 12.06 -4.61 1.27
CA CYS A 526 12.81 -5.41 0.30
C CYS A 526 11.94 -6.55 -0.25
N GLY A 527 10.98 -6.23 -1.11
CA GLY A 527 10.02 -7.21 -1.64
C GLY A 527 10.64 -8.23 -2.61
N ILE A 528 10.01 -9.39 -2.69
CA ILE A 528 10.32 -10.45 -3.66
C ILE A 528 9.13 -10.75 -4.56
N ALA A 529 9.40 -11.22 -5.77
CA ALA A 529 8.43 -11.69 -6.75
C ALA A 529 8.85 -13.05 -7.32
N GLY A 530 7.87 -13.82 -7.78
CA GLY A 530 8.09 -15.12 -8.42
C GLY A 530 8.45 -16.24 -7.46
N LEU A 531 8.01 -16.14 -6.18
CA LEU A 531 8.29 -17.17 -5.18
C LEU A 531 7.75 -18.54 -5.60
N SER A 532 6.47 -18.63 -6.00
CA SER A 532 5.85 -19.90 -6.42
C SER A 532 6.54 -20.49 -7.65
N VAL A 533 6.95 -19.65 -8.62
CA VAL A 533 7.69 -20.10 -9.81
C VAL A 533 9.06 -20.64 -9.44
N ALA A 534 9.79 -19.97 -8.56
CA ALA A 534 11.11 -20.41 -8.09
C ALA A 534 10.99 -21.71 -7.28
N ALA A 535 10.03 -21.79 -6.35
CA ALA A 535 9.80 -22.98 -5.54
C ALA A 535 9.40 -24.20 -6.39
N ASP A 536 8.46 -24.02 -7.32
CA ASP A 536 8.03 -25.08 -8.25
C ASP A 536 9.19 -25.52 -9.17
N SER A 537 10.00 -24.59 -9.66
CA SER A 537 11.17 -24.88 -10.48
C SER A 537 12.21 -25.71 -9.72
N LEU A 538 12.50 -25.32 -8.48
CA LEU A 538 13.42 -26.07 -7.61
C LEU A 538 12.83 -27.44 -7.20
N SER A 539 11.51 -27.51 -6.99
CA SER A 539 10.81 -28.77 -6.76
C SER A 539 10.92 -29.69 -7.97
N ALA A 540 10.72 -29.18 -9.19
CA ALA A 540 10.89 -29.95 -10.41
C ALA A 540 12.33 -30.48 -10.55
N ILE A 541 13.34 -29.66 -10.29
CA ILE A 541 14.77 -30.05 -10.31
C ILE A 541 15.06 -31.12 -9.26
N LYS A 542 14.42 -31.06 -8.09
CA LYS A 542 14.65 -31.99 -6.98
C LYS A 542 13.95 -33.34 -7.16
N TYR A 543 12.71 -33.36 -7.66
CA TYR A 543 11.85 -34.53 -7.64
C TYR A 543 11.54 -35.12 -9.02
N ALA A 544 11.79 -34.37 -10.09
CA ALA A 544 11.70 -34.84 -11.48
C ALA A 544 13.07 -34.80 -12.17
N LYS A 545 13.12 -35.12 -13.44
CA LYS A 545 14.31 -34.97 -14.28
C LYS A 545 14.12 -33.72 -15.15
N VAL A 546 14.93 -32.69 -14.90
CA VAL A 546 14.90 -31.43 -15.66
C VAL A 546 16.17 -31.31 -16.50
N SER A 547 16.03 -31.29 -17.83
CA SER A 547 17.12 -31.15 -18.79
C SER A 547 17.03 -29.81 -19.50
N PRO A 548 18.04 -28.91 -19.35
CA PRO A 548 18.05 -27.63 -20.04
C PRO A 548 18.18 -27.79 -21.55
N VAL A 549 17.37 -27.03 -22.31
CA VAL A 549 17.56 -26.83 -23.74
C VAL A 549 18.33 -25.55 -23.97
N ARG A 550 19.51 -25.64 -24.61
CA ARG A 550 20.42 -24.52 -24.78
C ARG A 550 20.46 -24.03 -26.22
N ASP A 551 20.63 -22.74 -26.38
CA ASP A 551 20.90 -22.15 -27.70
C ASP A 551 22.36 -22.29 -28.13
N GLU A 552 22.70 -21.69 -29.27
CA GLU A 552 24.05 -21.75 -29.87
C GLU A 552 25.13 -21.13 -28.96
N ASP A 553 24.77 -20.20 -28.09
CA ASP A 553 25.66 -19.56 -27.13
C ASP A 553 25.76 -20.33 -25.79
N GLY A 554 25.07 -21.47 -25.70
CA GLY A 554 25.03 -22.31 -24.49
C GLY A 554 24.09 -21.81 -23.40
N VAL A 555 23.26 -20.80 -23.67
CA VAL A 555 22.27 -20.25 -22.73
C VAL A 555 21.05 -21.17 -22.67
N ALA A 556 20.66 -21.62 -21.50
CA ALA A 556 19.43 -22.37 -21.29
C ALA A 556 18.22 -21.46 -21.56
N ILE A 557 17.44 -21.81 -22.59
CA ILE A 557 16.29 -21.05 -23.07
C ILE A 557 14.96 -21.81 -22.89
N ASP A 558 15.03 -23.13 -22.64
CA ASP A 558 13.88 -23.97 -22.33
C ASP A 558 14.29 -25.16 -21.48
N PHE A 559 13.33 -25.95 -20.99
CA PHE A 559 13.56 -27.07 -20.10
C PHE A 559 12.63 -28.24 -20.44
N ASN A 560 13.21 -29.44 -20.62
CA ASN A 560 12.45 -30.66 -20.74
C ASN A 560 12.30 -31.29 -19.35
N ILE A 561 11.04 -31.52 -18.92
CA ILE A 561 10.71 -32.08 -17.61
C ILE A 561 10.16 -33.48 -17.82
N THR A 562 10.74 -34.47 -17.14
CA THR A 562 10.26 -35.86 -17.16
C THR A 562 10.02 -36.35 -15.74
N GLY A 563 8.81 -36.78 -15.46
CA GLY A 563 8.35 -37.19 -14.13
C GLY A 563 7.43 -36.13 -13.47
N GLU A 564 6.86 -36.53 -12.35
CA GLU A 564 5.99 -35.66 -11.53
C GLU A 564 6.77 -35.01 -10.39
N TYR A 565 6.36 -33.82 -9.98
CA TYR A 565 6.95 -33.10 -8.86
C TYR A 565 5.87 -32.34 -8.06
N PRO A 566 6.08 -32.13 -6.75
CA PRO A 566 5.17 -31.35 -5.93
C PRO A 566 5.09 -29.90 -6.41
N GLN A 567 3.88 -29.34 -6.45
CA GLN A 567 3.61 -27.96 -6.82
C GLN A 567 3.08 -27.18 -5.62
N PHE A 568 3.54 -25.96 -5.43
CA PHE A 568 3.14 -25.06 -4.35
C PHE A 568 1.64 -24.75 -4.41
N GLY A 569 0.99 -24.65 -3.24
CA GLY A 569 -0.45 -24.44 -3.13
C GLY A 569 -1.27 -25.71 -2.94
N ASN A 570 -0.63 -26.84 -2.64
CA ASN A 570 -1.30 -28.13 -2.45
C ASN A 570 -1.07 -28.75 -1.05
N ASN A 571 -0.63 -27.94 -0.09
CA ASN A 571 -0.27 -28.37 1.27
C ASN A 571 0.72 -29.55 1.27
N ASP A 572 1.75 -29.44 0.46
CA ASP A 572 2.80 -30.45 0.32
C ASP A 572 4.14 -29.87 0.83
N ASN A 573 4.57 -30.35 2.00
CA ASN A 573 5.80 -29.83 2.65
C ASN A 573 7.05 -29.96 1.78
N ARG A 574 7.11 -30.90 0.83
CA ARG A 574 8.25 -31.06 -0.06
C ARG A 574 8.56 -29.82 -0.89
N VAL A 575 7.52 -29.04 -1.27
CA VAL A 575 7.68 -27.79 -2.01
C VAL A 575 7.42 -26.58 -1.13
N ASP A 576 6.51 -26.65 -0.15
CA ASP A 576 6.22 -25.57 0.78
C ASP A 576 7.49 -25.19 1.57
N ASP A 577 8.28 -26.19 2.04
CA ASP A 577 9.57 -25.97 2.73
C ASP A 577 10.61 -25.28 1.83
N ILE A 578 10.60 -25.56 0.51
CA ILE A 578 11.48 -24.86 -0.44
C ILE A 578 11.09 -23.37 -0.53
N ALA A 579 9.79 -23.08 -0.59
CA ALA A 579 9.31 -21.70 -0.61
C ALA A 579 9.69 -20.95 0.69
N CYS A 580 9.51 -21.58 1.84
CA CYS A 580 9.92 -21.03 3.13
C CYS A 580 11.42 -20.76 3.21
N ASP A 581 12.25 -21.71 2.78
CA ASP A 581 13.71 -21.58 2.75
C ASP A 581 14.17 -20.40 1.87
N LEU A 582 13.56 -20.21 0.69
CA LEU A 582 13.88 -19.08 -0.18
C LEU A 582 13.60 -17.73 0.48
N VAL A 583 12.47 -17.60 1.17
CA VAL A 583 12.08 -16.38 1.90
C VAL A 583 13.08 -16.08 3.01
N GLU A 584 13.40 -17.08 3.83
CA GLU A 584 14.32 -16.95 4.95
C GLU A 584 15.74 -16.63 4.47
N ARG A 585 16.28 -17.37 3.49
CA ARG A 585 17.62 -17.17 2.95
C ARG A 585 17.81 -15.77 2.39
N PHE A 586 16.91 -15.29 1.56
CA PHE A 586 17.06 -13.99 0.94
C PHE A 586 16.99 -12.86 1.98
N MET A 587 16.08 -12.96 2.96
CA MET A 587 15.99 -11.99 4.03
C MET A 587 17.24 -11.95 4.90
N LYS A 588 17.82 -13.10 5.27
CA LYS A 588 19.07 -13.18 6.03
C LYS A 588 20.24 -12.49 5.32
N LYS A 589 20.30 -12.57 3.99
CA LYS A 589 21.34 -11.89 3.20
C LYS A 589 21.14 -10.37 3.21
N ILE A 590 19.90 -9.90 3.06
CA ILE A 590 19.56 -8.47 3.15
C ILE A 590 19.91 -7.90 4.52
N GLN A 591 19.63 -8.62 5.60
CA GLN A 591 19.88 -8.19 7.00
C GLN A 591 21.36 -7.96 7.31
N GLN A 592 22.28 -8.53 6.54
CA GLN A 592 23.73 -8.34 6.72
C GLN A 592 24.22 -7.02 6.11
N LEU A 593 23.41 -6.33 5.33
CA LEU A 593 23.81 -5.16 4.58
C LEU A 593 23.47 -3.87 5.34
N ARG A 594 24.36 -2.89 5.22
CA ARG A 594 24.12 -1.57 5.81
C ARG A 594 23.07 -0.80 5.03
N THR A 595 22.09 -0.27 5.74
CA THR A 595 20.99 0.51 5.18
C THR A 595 21.14 2.00 5.49
N TYR A 596 20.58 2.84 4.64
CA TYR A 596 20.52 4.28 4.87
C TYR A 596 19.74 4.59 6.16
N ARG A 597 20.30 5.48 6.99
CA ARG A 597 19.78 5.87 8.32
C ARG A 597 19.53 4.68 9.26
N ASN A 598 20.24 3.60 9.08
CA ASN A 598 20.09 2.37 9.86
C ASN A 598 18.66 1.80 9.85
N ALA A 599 17.91 2.01 8.76
CA ALA A 599 16.58 1.48 8.61
C ALA A 599 16.60 -0.07 8.71
N VAL A 600 15.67 -0.63 9.46
CA VAL A 600 15.57 -2.08 9.63
C VAL A 600 14.99 -2.70 8.35
N PRO A 601 15.70 -3.60 7.66
CA PRO A 601 15.15 -4.25 6.49
C PRO A 601 13.94 -5.11 6.83
N THR A 602 12.93 -5.06 5.98
CA THR A 602 11.75 -5.93 5.99
C THR A 602 11.55 -6.53 4.61
N GLN A 603 10.89 -7.67 4.52
CA GLN A 603 10.61 -8.32 3.26
C GLN A 603 9.11 -8.50 3.05
N SER A 604 8.64 -8.33 1.82
CA SER A 604 7.28 -8.67 1.40
C SER A 604 7.27 -9.69 0.27
N ILE A 605 6.20 -10.48 0.24
CA ILE A 605 5.87 -11.37 -0.87
C ILE A 605 4.64 -10.77 -1.56
N LEU A 606 4.89 -9.87 -2.50
CA LEU A 606 3.88 -9.03 -3.11
C LEU A 606 4.28 -8.63 -4.54
N THR A 607 3.42 -8.84 -5.52
CA THR A 607 3.69 -8.45 -6.92
C THR A 607 2.89 -7.26 -7.40
N ILE A 608 1.82 -6.90 -6.69
CA ILE A 608 0.83 -5.94 -7.21
C ILE A 608 0.25 -6.52 -8.54
N THR A 609 -0.06 -5.70 -9.53
CA THR A 609 -0.42 -6.15 -10.89
C THR A 609 0.80 -6.41 -11.77
N SER A 610 1.99 -6.19 -11.24
CA SER A 610 3.25 -6.37 -11.95
C SER A 610 3.61 -7.84 -12.22
N ASN A 611 2.82 -8.80 -11.70
CA ASN A 611 2.98 -10.23 -12.02
C ASN A 611 2.99 -10.50 -13.54
N VAL A 612 2.20 -9.76 -14.31
CA VAL A 612 2.20 -9.80 -15.78
C VAL A 612 3.54 -9.28 -16.34
N VAL A 613 4.03 -8.15 -15.81
CA VAL A 613 5.30 -7.54 -16.24
C VAL A 613 6.49 -8.45 -15.91
N TYR A 614 6.51 -9.08 -14.72
CA TYR A 614 7.55 -10.07 -14.38
C TYR A 614 7.54 -11.25 -15.34
N GLY A 615 6.35 -11.75 -15.69
CA GLY A 615 6.18 -12.81 -16.67
C GLY A 615 6.74 -12.45 -18.04
N LYS A 616 6.41 -11.25 -18.53
CA LYS A 616 6.93 -10.72 -19.81
C LYS A 616 8.47 -10.61 -19.83
N LYS A 617 9.08 -10.26 -18.70
CA LYS A 617 10.53 -10.10 -18.57
C LYS A 617 11.31 -11.37 -18.25
N THR A 618 10.63 -12.51 -17.99
CA THR A 618 11.24 -13.78 -17.60
C THR A 618 11.06 -14.83 -18.68
N GLY A 619 12.13 -15.54 -19.05
CA GLY A 619 12.14 -16.64 -20.00
C GLY A 619 11.37 -17.88 -19.52
N ASN A 620 11.45 -18.99 -20.25
CA ASN A 620 10.92 -20.28 -19.78
C ASN A 620 11.60 -20.70 -18.49
N THR A 621 10.88 -21.37 -17.59
CA THR A 621 11.39 -21.76 -16.27
C THR A 621 11.31 -23.28 -16.07
N PRO A 622 12.16 -23.87 -15.21
CA PRO A 622 12.27 -25.30 -14.98
C PRO A 622 10.99 -26.00 -14.51
N ASP A 623 9.99 -25.25 -14.04
CA ASP A 623 8.65 -25.72 -13.68
C ASP A 623 7.69 -25.83 -14.87
N GLY A 624 8.14 -25.56 -16.10
CA GLY A 624 7.35 -25.59 -17.31
C GLY A 624 6.55 -24.32 -17.62
N ARG A 625 6.69 -23.25 -16.82
CA ARG A 625 6.09 -21.95 -17.14
C ARG A 625 6.74 -21.39 -18.41
N ARG A 626 5.93 -20.94 -19.37
CA ARG A 626 6.39 -20.38 -20.64
C ARG A 626 6.74 -18.89 -20.51
N ALA A 627 7.72 -18.47 -21.31
CA ALA A 627 8.12 -17.08 -21.42
C ALA A 627 6.90 -16.19 -21.75
N GLY A 628 6.74 -15.10 -21.00
CA GLY A 628 5.60 -14.19 -21.15
C GLY A 628 4.38 -14.55 -20.31
N ALA A 629 4.23 -15.78 -19.85
CA ALA A 629 3.13 -16.13 -18.95
C ALA A 629 3.26 -15.38 -17.61
N PRO A 630 2.17 -14.79 -17.07
CA PRO A 630 2.18 -14.11 -15.79
C PRO A 630 2.67 -15.01 -14.65
N PHE A 631 3.26 -14.40 -13.61
CA PHE A 631 3.52 -15.09 -12.34
C PHE A 631 2.22 -15.22 -11.53
N GLY A 632 2.18 -16.15 -10.58
CA GLY A 632 1.21 -16.10 -9.49
C GLY A 632 1.33 -14.77 -8.75
N PRO A 633 0.21 -14.04 -8.50
CA PRO A 633 0.27 -12.75 -7.84
C PRO A 633 0.64 -12.90 -6.36
N GLY A 634 1.67 -12.16 -5.91
CA GLY A 634 2.14 -12.22 -4.53
C GLY A 634 2.61 -13.62 -4.13
N ALA A 635 2.02 -14.16 -3.08
CA ALA A 635 2.29 -15.50 -2.55
C ALA A 635 1.38 -16.59 -3.18
N ASN A 636 0.55 -16.24 -4.16
CA ASN A 636 -0.32 -17.20 -4.82
C ASN A 636 0.48 -18.31 -5.51
N PRO A 637 -0.05 -19.54 -5.53
CA PRO A 637 0.39 -20.55 -6.48
C PRO A 637 0.29 -20.06 -7.93
N MET A 638 1.01 -20.68 -8.83
CA MET A 638 0.80 -20.47 -10.26
C MET A 638 -0.61 -20.94 -10.66
N HIS A 639 -1.23 -20.21 -11.59
CA HIS A 639 -2.60 -20.47 -12.03
C HIS A 639 -2.79 -21.95 -12.44
N GLY A 640 -3.83 -22.59 -11.89
CA GLY A 640 -4.21 -23.97 -12.16
C GLY A 640 -3.32 -25.04 -11.52
N ARG A 641 -2.36 -24.69 -10.67
CA ARG A 641 -1.49 -25.66 -9.97
C ARG A 641 -2.00 -26.05 -8.59
N ASP A 642 -2.85 -25.24 -7.97
CA ASP A 642 -3.51 -25.49 -6.67
C ASP A 642 -4.70 -26.43 -6.84
N GLN A 643 -4.43 -27.70 -7.13
CA GLN A 643 -5.46 -28.69 -7.52
C GLN A 643 -6.13 -29.40 -6.35
N LYS A 644 -5.61 -29.24 -5.12
CA LYS A 644 -6.17 -29.90 -3.92
C LYS A 644 -7.21 -29.04 -3.17
N GLY A 645 -7.71 -27.98 -3.82
CA GLY A 645 -8.77 -27.12 -3.31
C GLY A 645 -8.30 -25.97 -2.43
N ALA A 646 -9.26 -25.12 -2.02
CA ALA A 646 -9.01 -23.87 -1.33
C ALA A 646 -8.22 -24.03 -0.03
N VAL A 647 -8.61 -24.94 0.83
CA VAL A 647 -7.97 -25.16 2.14
C VAL A 647 -6.50 -25.54 1.99
N ALA A 648 -6.16 -26.39 1.01
CA ALA A 648 -4.76 -26.75 0.75
C ALA A 648 -3.93 -25.54 0.27
N SER A 649 -4.51 -24.70 -0.60
CA SER A 649 -3.85 -23.48 -1.09
C SER A 649 -3.62 -22.47 0.04
N LEU A 650 -4.65 -22.19 0.84
CA LEU A 650 -4.57 -21.33 2.02
C LEU A 650 -3.51 -21.83 3.02
N THR A 651 -3.48 -23.15 3.28
CA THR A 651 -2.50 -23.76 4.20
C THR A 651 -1.06 -23.63 3.70
N SER A 652 -0.80 -23.85 2.39
CA SER A 652 0.55 -23.65 1.85
C SER A 652 1.04 -22.23 2.05
N VAL A 653 0.18 -21.22 1.82
CA VAL A 653 0.54 -19.81 2.00
C VAL A 653 0.71 -19.45 3.48
N ALA A 654 -0.14 -20.01 4.36
CA ALA A 654 -0.04 -19.77 5.81
C ALA A 654 1.25 -20.32 6.46
N LYS A 655 1.94 -21.26 5.80
CA LYS A 655 3.25 -21.77 6.25
C LYS A 655 4.41 -20.82 5.98
N LEU A 656 4.24 -19.83 5.09
CA LEU A 656 5.31 -18.89 4.77
C LEU A 656 5.72 -18.09 6.02
N PRO A 657 7.02 -17.99 6.33
CA PRO A 657 7.48 -17.49 7.62
C PRO A 657 7.31 -15.96 7.72
N PHE A 658 6.30 -15.50 8.44
CA PHE A 658 6.04 -14.07 8.67
C PHE A 658 7.22 -13.38 9.37
N ALA A 659 7.93 -14.07 10.26
CA ALA A 659 9.14 -13.55 10.91
C ALA A 659 10.21 -13.01 9.92
N TYR A 660 10.27 -13.57 8.70
CA TYR A 660 11.16 -13.14 7.62
C TYR A 660 10.44 -12.33 6.53
N ALA A 661 9.14 -12.11 6.65
CA ALA A 661 8.34 -11.39 5.67
C ALA A 661 7.40 -10.36 6.34
N LYS A 662 7.92 -9.60 7.31
CA LYS A 662 7.16 -8.63 8.13
C LYS A 662 6.59 -7.45 7.36
N ASP A 663 7.00 -7.26 6.11
CA ASP A 663 6.41 -6.27 5.19
C ASP A 663 5.19 -6.82 4.43
N GLY A 664 4.79 -8.05 4.73
CA GLY A 664 3.53 -8.66 4.34
C GLY A 664 3.61 -9.79 3.31
N ILE A 665 2.66 -10.71 3.39
CA ILE A 665 2.51 -11.90 2.56
C ILE A 665 1.17 -11.83 1.83
N SER A 666 1.17 -11.25 0.62
CA SER A 666 -0.08 -11.03 -0.13
C SER A 666 -0.63 -12.30 -0.75
N TYR A 667 -1.84 -12.67 -0.38
CA TYR A 667 -2.59 -13.75 -0.99
C TYR A 667 -3.95 -13.28 -1.50
N THR A 668 -4.33 -13.70 -2.70
CA THR A 668 -5.62 -13.38 -3.31
C THR A 668 -6.41 -14.65 -3.58
N PHE A 669 -7.58 -14.74 -2.97
CA PHE A 669 -8.49 -15.85 -3.05
C PHE A 669 -9.75 -15.49 -3.84
N SER A 670 -10.11 -16.30 -4.83
CA SER A 670 -11.33 -16.09 -5.63
C SER A 670 -12.27 -17.28 -5.45
N ILE A 671 -13.52 -17.00 -5.10
CA ILE A 671 -14.55 -18.01 -4.84
C ILE A 671 -15.86 -17.64 -5.51
N VAL A 672 -16.54 -18.63 -6.08
CA VAL A 672 -17.88 -18.42 -6.62
C VAL A 672 -18.92 -18.32 -5.49
N PRO A 673 -19.94 -17.44 -5.59
CA PRO A 673 -20.90 -17.24 -4.49
C PRO A 673 -21.57 -18.52 -4.01
N ASN A 674 -21.88 -19.44 -4.91
CA ASN A 674 -22.56 -20.71 -4.58
C ASN A 674 -21.68 -21.68 -3.77
N ALA A 675 -20.35 -21.57 -3.86
CA ALA A 675 -19.44 -22.36 -3.04
C ALA A 675 -19.46 -21.93 -1.57
N LEU A 676 -19.81 -20.67 -1.29
CA LEU A 676 -19.98 -20.17 0.07
C LEU A 676 -21.31 -20.61 0.71
N GLY A 677 -22.30 -21.00 -0.08
CA GLY A 677 -23.59 -21.45 0.47
C GLY A 677 -24.81 -21.06 -0.39
N LYS A 678 -25.97 -21.52 0.02
CA LYS A 678 -27.21 -21.36 -0.75
C LYS A 678 -27.93 -20.03 -0.52
N ASP A 679 -27.77 -19.46 0.67
CA ASP A 679 -28.39 -18.19 1.06
C ASP A 679 -27.36 -17.24 1.69
N ASP A 680 -27.74 -15.99 1.84
CA ASP A 680 -26.84 -14.92 2.26
C ASP A 680 -26.33 -15.11 3.70
N GLU A 681 -27.16 -15.64 4.59
CA GLU A 681 -26.75 -15.86 5.99
C GLU A 681 -25.70 -16.97 6.10
N VAL A 682 -25.89 -18.05 5.35
CA VAL A 682 -24.92 -19.14 5.25
C VAL A 682 -23.61 -18.66 4.60
N ARG A 683 -23.70 -17.88 3.51
CA ARG A 683 -22.51 -17.32 2.83
C ARG A 683 -21.67 -16.44 3.75
N LYS A 684 -22.31 -15.52 4.49
CA LYS A 684 -21.63 -14.64 5.45
C LYS A 684 -20.94 -15.45 6.56
N THR A 685 -21.65 -16.43 7.11
CA THR A 685 -21.13 -17.27 8.18
C THR A 685 -19.95 -18.12 7.70
N ASN A 686 -20.05 -18.71 6.52
CA ASN A 686 -19.00 -19.57 5.96
C ASN A 686 -17.76 -18.77 5.59
N LEU A 687 -17.92 -17.57 5.01
CA LEU A 687 -16.77 -16.70 4.71
C LEU A 687 -16.08 -16.21 5.98
N ALA A 688 -16.85 -15.83 7.01
CA ALA A 688 -16.28 -15.46 8.30
C ALA A 688 -15.52 -16.61 8.96
N GLY A 689 -16.08 -17.83 8.92
CA GLY A 689 -15.43 -19.04 9.42
C GLY A 689 -14.16 -19.43 8.66
N LEU A 690 -14.15 -19.23 7.33
CA LEU A 690 -12.95 -19.43 6.51
C LEU A 690 -11.83 -18.47 6.93
N MET A 691 -12.17 -17.20 7.19
CA MET A 691 -11.20 -16.21 7.66
C MET A 691 -10.70 -16.53 9.07
N ASP A 692 -11.56 -16.95 9.99
CA ASP A 692 -11.14 -17.40 11.31
C ASP A 692 -10.14 -18.57 11.20
N GLY A 693 -10.41 -19.55 10.33
CA GLY A 693 -9.50 -20.68 10.14
C GLY A 693 -8.18 -20.32 9.47
N TYR A 694 -8.19 -19.40 8.48
CA TYR A 694 -6.97 -18.97 7.79
C TYR A 694 -6.07 -18.11 8.67
N PHE A 695 -6.66 -17.22 9.47
CA PHE A 695 -5.94 -16.31 10.36
C PHE A 695 -5.70 -16.89 11.76
N HIS A 696 -6.09 -18.15 11.99
CA HIS A 696 -5.88 -18.79 13.30
C HIS A 696 -4.42 -18.73 13.72
N HIS A 697 -4.16 -18.15 14.88
CA HIS A 697 -2.83 -17.93 15.43
C HIS A 697 -2.76 -18.51 16.85
N GLU A 698 -1.89 -19.51 17.03
CA GLU A 698 -1.55 -20.10 18.32
C GLU A 698 -0.02 -20.23 18.45
N ALA A 699 0.48 -20.60 19.63
CA ALA A 699 1.90 -20.62 19.97
C ALA A 699 2.83 -21.33 18.97
N ASN A 700 2.32 -22.25 18.15
CA ASN A 700 3.08 -22.99 17.14
C ASN A 700 2.44 -22.92 15.72
N ILE A 701 1.45 -22.06 15.52
CA ILE A 701 0.72 -21.89 14.26
C ILE A 701 0.63 -20.41 14.00
N GLU A 702 1.36 -19.88 13.01
CA GLU A 702 1.33 -18.45 12.71
C GLU A 702 0.05 -18.03 11.98
N GLY A 703 -0.57 -18.91 11.20
CA GLY A 703 -1.69 -18.56 10.34
C GLY A 703 -1.27 -17.71 9.15
N GLY A 704 -2.23 -17.39 8.26
CA GLY A 704 -2.01 -16.45 7.17
C GLY A 704 -1.86 -15.01 7.69
N GLN A 705 -1.11 -14.17 6.98
CA GLN A 705 -0.95 -12.76 7.36
C GLN A 705 -1.99 -11.86 6.67
N HIS A 706 -2.23 -12.04 5.37
CA HIS A 706 -3.09 -11.17 4.57
C HIS A 706 -4.00 -11.98 3.64
N LEU A 707 -5.21 -11.50 3.39
CA LEU A 707 -6.15 -12.10 2.46
C LEU A 707 -6.93 -11.05 1.67
N ASN A 708 -6.84 -11.13 0.35
CA ASN A 708 -7.80 -10.55 -0.58
C ASN A 708 -8.87 -11.58 -0.91
N VAL A 709 -10.14 -11.17 -0.89
CA VAL A 709 -11.26 -12.06 -1.26
C VAL A 709 -12.03 -11.45 -2.44
N ASN A 710 -12.12 -12.20 -3.54
CA ASN A 710 -13.03 -11.93 -4.65
C ASN A 710 -14.20 -12.93 -4.59
N VAL A 711 -15.42 -12.43 -4.51
CA VAL A 711 -16.63 -13.26 -4.58
C VAL A 711 -17.35 -12.94 -5.88
N MET A 712 -17.06 -13.71 -6.91
CA MET A 712 -17.59 -13.52 -8.26
C MET A 712 -17.44 -14.78 -9.12
N ASN A 713 -18.04 -14.76 -10.28
CA ASN A 713 -17.88 -15.86 -11.25
C ASN A 713 -17.16 -15.36 -12.53
N ARG A 714 -16.64 -16.32 -13.28
CA ARG A 714 -15.85 -16.04 -14.50
C ARG A 714 -16.71 -15.42 -15.61
N GLU A 715 -17.97 -15.82 -15.71
CA GLU A 715 -18.91 -15.33 -16.72
C GLU A 715 -19.15 -13.82 -16.58
N MET A 716 -19.27 -13.33 -15.35
CA MET A 716 -19.42 -11.89 -15.08
C MET A 716 -18.20 -11.11 -15.54
N LEU A 717 -17.00 -11.63 -15.35
CA LEU A 717 -15.75 -10.97 -15.79
C LEU A 717 -15.63 -10.96 -17.32
N LEU A 718 -16.05 -12.03 -17.99
CA LEU A 718 -16.11 -12.09 -19.46
C LEU A 718 -17.12 -11.09 -20.00
N ASP A 719 -18.32 -11.00 -19.42
CA ASP A 719 -19.32 -10.00 -19.83
C ASP A 719 -18.82 -8.56 -19.56
N ALA A 720 -18.13 -8.33 -18.45
CA ALA A 720 -17.54 -7.03 -18.14
C ALA A 720 -16.41 -6.63 -19.11
N MET A 721 -15.67 -7.60 -19.63
CA MET A 721 -14.62 -7.36 -20.64
C MET A 721 -15.22 -6.99 -22.00
N GLU A 722 -16.39 -7.55 -22.35
CA GLU A 722 -17.12 -7.28 -23.61
C GLU A 722 -18.01 -6.03 -23.51
N ASN A 723 -18.64 -5.80 -22.33
CA ASN A 723 -19.62 -4.76 -22.07
C ASN A 723 -19.25 -3.90 -20.85
N PRO A 724 -18.12 -3.17 -20.88
CA PRO A 724 -17.58 -2.47 -19.72
C PRO A 724 -18.53 -1.40 -19.14
N GLU A 725 -19.40 -0.83 -19.96
CA GLU A 725 -20.39 0.18 -19.55
C GLU A 725 -21.49 -0.35 -18.62
N LYS A 726 -21.73 -1.68 -18.62
CA LYS A 726 -22.65 -2.33 -17.66
C LYS A 726 -22.05 -2.40 -16.25
N TYR A 727 -20.73 -2.33 -16.13
CA TYR A 727 -19.98 -2.58 -14.90
C TYR A 727 -19.03 -1.43 -14.53
N PRO A 728 -19.51 -0.17 -14.42
CA PRO A 728 -18.63 1.00 -14.27
C PRO A 728 -17.87 1.04 -12.94
N GLN A 729 -18.34 0.32 -11.93
CA GLN A 729 -17.74 0.25 -10.60
C GLN A 729 -17.29 -1.16 -10.20
N LEU A 730 -17.27 -2.12 -11.14
CA LEU A 730 -16.80 -3.47 -10.85
C LEU A 730 -15.38 -3.41 -10.29
N THR A 731 -15.27 -3.74 -9.02
CA THR A 731 -14.01 -3.74 -8.28
C THR A 731 -13.51 -5.16 -8.14
N ILE A 732 -12.22 -5.36 -8.37
CA ILE A 732 -11.56 -6.64 -8.24
C ILE A 732 -10.31 -6.50 -7.38
N ARG A 733 -10.13 -7.45 -6.47
CA ARG A 733 -8.89 -7.61 -5.70
C ARG A 733 -7.84 -8.28 -6.56
N VAL A 734 -6.64 -7.70 -6.63
CA VAL A 734 -5.57 -8.18 -7.52
C VAL A 734 -4.39 -8.79 -6.77
N SER A 735 -3.68 -8.02 -5.97
CA SER A 735 -2.61 -8.47 -5.08
C SER A 735 -2.28 -7.36 -4.08
N GLY A 736 -2.83 -7.46 -2.88
CA GLY A 736 -2.68 -6.47 -1.82
C GLY A 736 -3.53 -5.21 -1.97
N TYR A 737 -4.26 -5.03 -3.08
CA TYR A 737 -5.19 -3.92 -3.30
C TYR A 737 -6.25 -4.26 -4.35
N ALA A 738 -7.19 -3.36 -4.55
CA ALA A 738 -8.22 -3.49 -5.57
C ALA A 738 -8.01 -2.49 -6.72
N VAL A 739 -8.59 -2.83 -7.84
CA VAL A 739 -8.69 -1.94 -9.01
C VAL A 739 -10.10 -2.03 -9.60
N ARG A 740 -10.48 -1.05 -10.41
CA ARG A 740 -11.63 -1.22 -11.30
C ARG A 740 -11.25 -2.16 -12.42
N PHE A 741 -12.06 -3.19 -12.65
CA PHE A 741 -11.78 -4.18 -13.70
C PHE A 741 -11.60 -3.53 -15.09
N ASN A 742 -12.38 -2.49 -15.36
CA ASN A 742 -12.32 -1.74 -16.62
C ASN A 742 -11.08 -0.85 -16.78
N SER A 743 -10.32 -0.60 -15.70
CA SER A 743 -9.05 0.13 -15.77
C SER A 743 -7.85 -0.75 -16.10
N LEU A 744 -8.01 -2.06 -16.03
CA LEU A 744 -6.98 -3.05 -16.37
C LEU A 744 -6.75 -3.09 -17.88
N THR A 745 -5.50 -3.34 -18.30
CA THR A 745 -5.21 -3.72 -19.70
C THR A 745 -5.89 -5.05 -20.01
N LYS A 746 -6.14 -5.33 -21.31
CA LYS A 746 -6.74 -6.61 -21.72
C LYS A 746 -5.95 -7.83 -21.25
N GLU A 747 -4.63 -7.72 -21.20
CA GLU A 747 -3.76 -8.80 -20.71
C GLU A 747 -3.92 -9.01 -19.21
N GLN A 748 -4.04 -7.93 -18.43
CA GLN A 748 -4.30 -7.99 -17.00
C GLN A 748 -5.73 -8.51 -16.70
N GLN A 749 -6.73 -8.09 -17.50
CA GLN A 749 -8.09 -8.65 -17.41
C GLN A 749 -8.08 -10.17 -17.68
N GLN A 750 -7.36 -10.59 -18.71
CA GLN A 750 -7.20 -12.01 -19.03
C GLN A 750 -6.47 -12.77 -17.92
N ASP A 751 -5.42 -12.19 -17.31
CA ASP A 751 -4.74 -12.79 -16.15
C ASP A 751 -5.73 -13.05 -15.01
N VAL A 752 -6.57 -12.06 -14.68
CA VAL A 752 -7.60 -12.21 -13.63
C VAL A 752 -8.61 -13.30 -13.96
N ILE A 753 -9.08 -13.38 -15.21
CA ILE A 753 -10.06 -14.39 -15.67
C ILE A 753 -9.47 -15.79 -15.63
N THR A 754 -8.16 -15.94 -15.82
CA THR A 754 -7.47 -17.25 -15.80
C THR A 754 -7.06 -17.73 -14.42
N ARG A 755 -7.20 -16.89 -13.38
CA ARG A 755 -6.93 -17.31 -11.99
C ARG A 755 -7.86 -18.44 -11.56
N THR A 756 -7.42 -19.20 -10.57
CA THR A 756 -8.24 -20.25 -9.98
C THR A 756 -9.46 -19.65 -9.29
N PHE A 757 -10.65 -20.12 -9.66
CA PHE A 757 -11.89 -19.84 -8.96
C PHE A 757 -12.31 -21.09 -8.19
N THR A 758 -12.45 -20.96 -6.88
CA THR A 758 -12.91 -22.05 -6.04
C THR A 758 -14.41 -22.28 -6.24
N GLU A 759 -14.78 -23.44 -6.78
CA GLU A 759 -16.16 -23.82 -7.07
C GLU A 759 -16.79 -24.63 -5.94
N THR A 760 -15.97 -25.21 -5.07
CA THR A 760 -16.39 -25.99 -3.87
C THR A 760 -15.44 -25.70 -2.72
N MET A 761 -15.99 -25.60 -1.51
CA MET A 761 -15.21 -25.46 -0.26
C MET A 761 -14.58 -26.77 0.17
#